data_32f7c8ff4bc9db50a38629d6789aadbd
#
_entry.id   32f7c8ff4bc9db50a38629d6789aadbd
#
_cell.length_a   1.000
_cell.length_b   1.000
_cell.length_c   1.000
_cell.angle_alpha   90.00
_cell.angle_beta   90.00
_cell.angle_gamma   90.00
#
_symmetry.space_group_name_H-M   'P 1'
#
loop_
_entity.id
_entity.type
_entity.pdbx_description
1 polymer ?
#
loop_
_entity_poly.entity_id
_entity_poly.type
_entity_poly.pdbx_seq_one_letter_code
_entity_poly.pdbx_strand_id
1 'polypeptide(L)'
;DYVGPGRSNATYTVDGRSADEYLRGHDIHLPSTNANGSGWLVRVTRITDDDDSAKKSSAFQIAQFNLIKTEKMAYYRSAVASIKVSAEQFGSIPKRSYDIKGRKVRIPSNGTVQSNGAIIYSGTWNGNFKNAPAWTSDPAWCLYDLLTTEVGLGGHISESQLDKYSFFAASKYCSGQDERTGSQDNYGASGRHGVPDGRGGVEPRFPLNVNIQNRKQAYKLIQDLCSVFRAMPYWGAGSLELTQDRPTDPVYAFNPANVTVEGFSYTGASLKNRPTAVLVEYFDMDQRTNAIESVELSPEEISRYGYVTKNVRAFGCTSRGQAARLGEWMLYSEKNEGRVVSFKAALDGGTYVRPGDVIEISDPVVSGVNSYARVSTGSTTTRVKIDNLAERSNYDSNNPKLTVLVAQNGKIERVTRDITGHSNNDSYVDVSPALPSSPQQGAPVIFSNTNVEPTTWRVLAVKETDGVEYEVSAVSYNPSKFAHIERGKRLKDRPSTVLNQLATRPGALTLSEALYKFQAQVRAKITVSWGEAERASRYLVKWRKGQNNWTSRDSTTNDYELNNITPGQYTFRIYSYNGAGQLNTNFREGTITAAGKSAPPEDVQNLTHTIDRGLGVSLAWDPVADLDLRHYEVRKGSSWAGSTLVGRADTNQMVLGVLNADGTYLVKARDTTNNYSTNAASTTVDVTESTLANLSATISGNFVDLTWTESGGSYAPEFYRIKFGFRCQF
;
A
#
# COMPACT_ATOMS: atom_id res chain seq x y z
N ASP A 1 67.04 -48.34 4.02
CA ASP A 1 67.33 -48.36 5.47
C ASP A 1 68.43 -47.39 5.80
N TYR A 2 68.09 -46.23 6.36
CA TYR A 2 69.09 -45.30 6.90
C TYR A 2 69.24 -45.48 8.42
N VAL A 3 70.45 -45.62 8.89
CA VAL A 3 70.78 -45.85 10.31
C VAL A 3 71.30 -44.58 10.93
N GLY A 4 70.43 -43.77 11.53
CA GLY A 4 70.76 -42.58 12.30
C GLY A 4 69.67 -42.23 13.29
N PRO A 5 69.94 -41.47 14.39
CA PRO A 5 68.91 -41.05 15.33
C PRO A 5 67.86 -40.20 14.62
N GLY A 6 66.61 -40.58 14.72
CA GLY A 6 65.49 -39.88 14.10
C GLY A 6 64.76 -40.61 12.98
N ARG A 7 64.88 -41.92 12.85
CA ARG A 7 64.20 -42.74 11.86
C ARG A 7 62.68 -42.77 12.10
N SER A 8 61.92 -42.66 10.98
CA SER A 8 60.56 -43.14 10.91
C SER A 8 60.44 -44.13 9.77
N ASN A 9 60.13 -45.38 10.06
CA ASN A 9 59.83 -46.40 9.04
C ASN A 9 58.33 -46.64 9.04
N ALA A 10 57.72 -46.50 7.87
CA ALA A 10 56.31 -46.83 7.66
C ALA A 10 56.19 -47.85 6.50
N THR A 11 55.42 -48.89 6.70
CA THR A 11 55.14 -49.85 5.64
C THR A 11 53.70 -49.58 5.13
N TYR A 12 53.59 -49.40 3.86
CA TYR A 12 52.27 -49.17 3.20
C TYR A 12 51.97 -50.38 2.30
N THR A 13 50.78 -50.90 2.49
CA THR A 13 50.27 -51.95 1.63
C THR A 13 49.37 -51.33 0.56
N VAL A 14 49.67 -51.63 -0.70
CA VAL A 14 48.82 -51.26 -1.85
C VAL A 14 48.20 -52.54 -2.34
N ASP A 15 46.91 -52.72 -2.10
CA ASP A 15 46.11 -53.84 -2.54
C ASP A 15 45.02 -53.33 -3.48
N GLY A 16 44.87 -53.97 -4.63
CA GLY A 16 43.87 -53.61 -5.65
C GLY A 16 44.32 -53.88 -7.05
N ARG A 17 43.37 -53.77 -7.98
CA ARG A 17 43.62 -53.87 -9.44
C ARG A 17 43.14 -52.58 -10.10
N SER A 18 44.00 -51.98 -10.92
CA SER A 18 43.66 -50.86 -11.76
C SER A 18 44.04 -51.20 -13.22
N ALA A 19 43.21 -50.80 -14.16
CA ALA A 19 43.53 -50.93 -15.58
C ALA A 19 44.51 -49.83 -16.06
N ASP A 20 44.54 -48.71 -15.32
CA ASP A 20 45.36 -47.52 -15.61
C ASP A 20 46.27 -47.18 -14.41
N GLU A 21 47.26 -46.35 -14.67
CA GLU A 21 48.10 -45.76 -13.62
C GLU A 21 47.28 -44.94 -12.67
N TYR A 22 47.52 -45.08 -11.37
CA TYR A 22 46.89 -44.23 -10.37
C TYR A 22 47.89 -43.66 -9.38
N LEU A 23 47.60 -42.45 -8.93
CA LEU A 23 48.43 -41.73 -7.96
C LEU A 23 47.93 -41.95 -6.54
N ARG A 24 48.83 -42.29 -5.64
CA ARG A 24 48.57 -42.40 -4.19
C ARG A 24 49.54 -41.52 -3.42
N GLY A 25 49.01 -40.65 -2.55
CA GLY A 25 49.80 -39.82 -1.64
C GLY A 25 50.07 -40.53 -0.34
N HIS A 26 51.27 -40.36 0.15
CA HIS A 26 51.68 -40.80 1.48
C HIS A 26 52.32 -39.66 2.22
N ASP A 27 51.83 -39.37 3.43
CA ASP A 27 52.40 -38.34 4.32
C ASP A 27 53.56 -38.94 5.13
N ILE A 28 54.76 -38.38 4.97
CA ILE A 28 55.94 -38.76 5.71
C ILE A 28 56.27 -37.67 6.74
N HIS A 29 56.16 -38.00 8.01
CA HIS A 29 56.48 -37.06 9.07
C HIS A 29 57.99 -36.96 9.23
N LEU A 30 58.56 -35.78 8.98
CA LEU A 30 60.02 -35.55 9.15
C LEU A 30 60.22 -34.96 10.55
N PRO A 31 61.15 -35.52 11.38
CA PRO A 31 61.50 -34.92 12.65
C PRO A 31 62.03 -33.50 12.49
N SER A 32 61.77 -32.67 13.48
CA SER A 32 62.14 -31.22 13.48
C SER A 32 63.66 -30.97 13.48
N THR A 33 64.47 -31.94 13.86
CA THR A 33 65.92 -31.82 13.90
C THR A 33 66.58 -32.90 13.09
N ASN A 34 67.45 -32.46 12.17
CA ASN A 34 68.42 -33.35 11.47
C ASN A 34 69.75 -33.28 12.21
N ALA A 35 70.22 -34.42 12.73
CA ALA A 35 71.47 -34.49 13.54
C ALA A 35 72.75 -34.07 12.80
N ASN A 36 72.71 -34.02 11.45
CA ASN A 36 73.90 -33.74 10.61
C ASN A 36 73.80 -32.49 9.73
N GLY A 37 72.69 -31.71 9.78
CA GLY A 37 72.53 -30.50 8.97
C GLY A 37 72.41 -30.68 7.46
N SER A 38 72.41 -31.92 6.94
CA SER A 38 72.52 -32.23 5.52
C SER A 38 71.19 -32.56 4.81
N GLY A 39 70.05 -32.23 5.41
CA GLY A 39 68.73 -32.52 4.83
C GLY A 39 68.20 -33.93 5.13
N TRP A 40 67.07 -34.27 4.58
CA TRP A 40 66.36 -35.52 4.82
C TRP A 40 66.48 -36.42 3.56
N LEU A 41 66.83 -37.72 3.77
CA LEU A 41 66.77 -38.73 2.72
C LEU A 41 65.52 -39.58 2.90
N VAL A 42 64.65 -39.59 1.88
CA VAL A 42 63.50 -40.46 1.83
C VAL A 42 63.84 -41.62 0.91
N ARG A 43 63.87 -42.84 1.45
CA ARG A 43 64.10 -44.06 0.69
C ARG A 43 62.79 -44.85 0.61
N VAL A 44 62.30 -45.11 -0.59
CA VAL A 44 61.17 -45.97 -0.81
C VAL A 44 61.70 -47.31 -1.32
N THR A 45 61.33 -48.38 -0.62
CA THR A 45 61.80 -49.74 -0.96
C THR A 45 60.58 -50.61 -1.13
N ARG A 46 60.52 -51.29 -2.27
CA ARG A 46 59.53 -52.31 -2.50
C ARG A 46 59.90 -53.56 -1.78
N ILE A 47 58.97 -54.19 -1.05
CA ILE A 47 59.18 -55.40 -0.25
C ILE A 47 58.73 -56.65 -1.02
N THR A 48 57.72 -56.52 -1.87
CA THR A 48 57.19 -57.63 -2.66
C THR A 48 57.98 -57.81 -3.95
N ASP A 49 58.16 -59.04 -4.35
CA ASP A 49 58.85 -59.38 -5.58
C ASP A 49 58.17 -58.83 -6.86
N ASP A 50 58.89 -58.66 -7.92
CA ASP A 50 58.35 -58.27 -9.23
C ASP A 50 57.46 -59.38 -9.82
N ASP A 51 56.37 -58.97 -10.49
CA ASP A 51 55.54 -59.92 -11.19
C ASP A 51 56.01 -60.10 -12.54
N ASP A 52 56.40 -61.34 -12.87
CA ASP A 52 56.99 -61.77 -14.21
C ASP A 52 55.90 -61.91 -15.30
N SER A 53 54.65 -61.60 -14.98
CA SER A 53 53.53 -61.71 -15.92
C SER A 53 53.46 -60.55 -16.89
N ALA A 54 53.54 -60.83 -18.22
CA ALA A 54 53.32 -59.79 -19.24
C ALA A 54 51.95 -59.09 -19.20
N LYS A 55 51.05 -59.59 -18.39
CA LYS A 55 49.68 -59.02 -18.23
C LYS A 55 49.50 -58.14 -16.95
N LYS A 56 50.53 -58.02 -16.11
CA LYS A 56 50.51 -57.26 -14.88
C LYS A 56 51.80 -56.46 -14.76
N SER A 57 51.64 -55.19 -14.37
CA SER A 57 52.79 -54.36 -14.02
C SER A 57 52.62 -53.94 -12.58
N SER A 58 53.63 -54.14 -11.77
CA SER A 58 53.75 -53.72 -10.39
C SER A 58 54.84 -52.67 -10.18
N ALA A 59 55.34 -52.11 -11.31
CA ALA A 59 56.31 -51.02 -11.25
C ALA A 59 55.69 -49.78 -10.53
N PHE A 60 56.48 -49.10 -9.70
CA PHE A 60 56.11 -47.84 -9.14
C PHE A 60 57.21 -46.81 -9.38
N GLN A 61 56.78 -45.55 -9.42
CA GLN A 61 57.69 -44.40 -9.55
C GLN A 61 57.21 -43.26 -8.63
N ILE A 62 58.13 -42.42 -8.23
CA ILE A 62 57.75 -41.20 -7.50
C ILE A 62 57.34 -40.17 -8.53
N ALA A 63 56.04 -39.87 -8.57
CA ALA A 63 55.50 -38.91 -9.52
C ALA A 63 55.72 -37.47 -9.05
N GLN A 64 55.59 -37.21 -7.74
CA GLN A 64 55.71 -35.89 -7.19
C GLN A 64 56.20 -35.94 -5.74
N PHE A 65 56.99 -34.97 -5.36
CA PHE A 65 57.46 -34.76 -3.98
C PHE A 65 57.06 -33.35 -3.53
N ASN A 66 56.26 -33.27 -2.47
CA ASN A 66 55.82 -32.00 -1.91
C ASN A 66 56.39 -31.84 -0.49
N LEU A 67 57.13 -30.78 -0.26
CA LEU A 67 57.56 -30.41 1.10
C LEU A 67 56.47 -29.54 1.76
N ILE A 68 55.79 -30.11 2.77
CA ILE A 68 54.80 -29.40 3.53
C ILE A 68 55.47 -28.78 4.75
N LYS A 69 55.61 -27.45 4.80
CA LYS A 69 56.07 -26.73 5.97
C LYS A 69 54.86 -26.23 6.73
N THR A 70 54.72 -26.65 8.00
CA THR A 70 53.67 -26.16 8.91
C THR A 70 54.23 -24.98 9.69
N GLU A 71 54.03 -23.80 9.19
CA GLU A 71 54.37 -22.57 9.89
C GLU A 71 53.16 -22.03 10.65
N LYS A 72 53.32 -21.58 11.87
CA LYS A 72 52.29 -20.87 12.64
C LYS A 72 52.17 -19.47 12.06
N MET A 73 51.33 -19.32 11.03
CA MET A 73 51.02 -17.99 10.48
C MET A 73 49.97 -17.31 11.32
N ALA A 74 50.24 -16.10 11.75
CA ALA A 74 49.25 -15.25 12.40
C ALA A 74 48.69 -14.24 11.41
N TYR A 75 47.39 -14.36 11.13
CA TYR A 75 46.67 -13.43 10.25
C TYR A 75 46.03 -12.33 11.09
N TYR A 76 46.82 -11.28 11.41
CA TYR A 76 46.33 -10.15 12.19
C TYR A 76 45.22 -9.41 11.42
N ARG A 77 44.13 -9.08 12.12
CA ARG A 77 42.97 -8.34 11.60
C ARG A 77 42.30 -8.95 10.37
N SER A 78 42.51 -10.25 10.14
CA SER A 78 41.89 -10.99 9.02
C SER A 78 40.98 -12.09 9.55
N ALA A 79 39.79 -12.23 8.99
CA ALA A 79 38.93 -13.39 9.21
C ALA A 79 39.37 -14.50 8.27
N VAL A 80 39.70 -15.66 8.82
CA VAL A 80 40.18 -16.82 8.06
C VAL A 80 39.23 -17.99 8.28
N ALA A 81 38.77 -18.61 7.19
CA ALA A 81 38.03 -19.87 7.23
C ALA A 81 38.77 -20.94 6.44
N SER A 82 38.90 -22.11 7.03
CA SER A 82 39.48 -23.28 6.34
C SER A 82 38.45 -24.37 6.21
N ILE A 83 38.44 -25.05 5.03
CA ILE A 83 37.49 -26.12 4.72
C ILE A 83 38.31 -27.33 4.29
N LYS A 84 38.08 -28.48 4.93
CA LYS A 84 38.61 -29.76 4.52
C LYS A 84 37.55 -30.51 3.70
N VAL A 85 37.89 -30.88 2.47
CA VAL A 85 36.97 -31.57 1.58
C VAL A 85 37.59 -32.95 1.22
N SER A 86 36.78 -34.00 1.35
CA SER A 86 37.23 -35.35 0.93
C SER A 86 37.14 -35.48 -0.60
N ALA A 87 38.23 -35.83 -1.24
CA ALA A 87 38.26 -36.05 -2.68
C ALA A 87 37.47 -37.31 -3.12
N GLU A 88 37.22 -38.23 -2.20
CA GLU A 88 36.39 -39.41 -2.46
C GLU A 88 34.90 -39.07 -2.65
N GLN A 89 34.44 -38.05 -1.97
CA GLN A 89 33.00 -37.63 -1.99
C GLN A 89 32.72 -36.49 -2.99
N PHE A 90 33.72 -35.71 -3.34
CA PHE A 90 33.57 -34.54 -4.20
C PHE A 90 34.59 -34.53 -5.30
N GLY A 91 34.16 -34.66 -6.57
CA GLY A 91 35.02 -34.57 -7.74
C GLY A 91 35.59 -33.17 -8.00
N SER A 92 35.10 -32.14 -7.32
CA SER A 92 35.61 -30.75 -7.35
C SER A 92 35.31 -30.04 -6.06
N ILE A 93 35.99 -28.93 -5.78
CA ILE A 93 35.72 -28.09 -4.59
C ILE A 93 34.31 -27.48 -4.76
N PRO A 94 33.36 -27.78 -3.83
CA PRO A 94 31.99 -27.26 -3.94
C PRO A 94 31.97 -25.75 -3.91
N LYS A 95 31.05 -25.15 -4.67
CA LYS A 95 30.76 -23.69 -4.57
C LYS A 95 30.30 -23.37 -3.17
N ARG A 96 30.83 -22.31 -2.59
CA ARG A 96 30.53 -21.87 -1.22
C ARG A 96 30.29 -20.38 -1.14
N SER A 97 29.47 -19.98 -0.20
CA SER A 97 29.24 -18.58 0.16
C SER A 97 29.38 -18.42 1.67
N TYR A 98 29.79 -17.24 2.11
CA TYR A 98 29.99 -16.92 3.50
C TYR A 98 29.07 -15.77 3.89
N ASP A 99 28.35 -15.94 5.00
CA ASP A 99 27.61 -14.87 5.66
C ASP A 99 28.54 -14.25 6.71
N ILE A 100 29.06 -13.08 6.44
CA ILE A 100 30.03 -12.40 7.27
C ILE A 100 29.49 -11.07 7.81
N LYS A 101 29.71 -10.82 9.09
CA LYS A 101 29.59 -9.48 9.65
C LYS A 101 30.81 -8.67 9.21
N GLY A 102 30.58 -7.63 8.41
CA GLY A 102 31.64 -6.82 7.84
C GLY A 102 32.36 -5.96 8.87
N ARG A 103 32.87 -4.83 8.42
CA ARG A 103 33.67 -3.90 9.21
C ARG A 103 32.88 -3.37 10.41
N LYS A 104 33.57 -3.25 11.58
CA LYS A 104 33.05 -2.55 12.74
C LYS A 104 33.31 -1.05 12.58
N VAL A 105 32.32 -0.23 12.87
CA VAL A 105 32.38 1.23 12.75
C VAL A 105 32.15 1.90 14.08
N ARG A 106 32.56 3.16 14.20
CA ARG A 106 32.32 3.97 15.41
C ARG A 106 30.83 4.28 15.51
N ILE A 107 30.25 4.12 16.68
CA ILE A 107 28.83 4.42 16.94
C ILE A 107 28.74 5.43 18.11
N PRO A 108 27.67 6.25 18.16
CA PRO A 108 27.43 7.18 19.26
C PRO A 108 27.44 6.51 20.62
N SER A 109 27.91 7.25 21.63
CA SER A 109 28.05 6.74 23.02
C SER A 109 26.72 6.28 23.62
N ASN A 110 25.59 6.91 23.23
CA ASN A 110 24.25 6.58 23.67
C ASN A 110 23.52 5.55 22.77
N GLY A 111 24.21 5.00 21.77
CA GLY A 111 23.62 4.01 20.84
C GLY A 111 23.85 2.57 21.30
N THR A 112 22.86 1.69 21.10
CA THR A 112 22.94 0.25 21.34
C THR A 112 22.60 -0.49 20.06
N VAL A 113 23.51 -1.34 19.58
CA VAL A 113 23.30 -2.13 18.37
C VAL A 113 22.44 -3.35 18.68
N GLN A 114 21.41 -3.56 17.89
CA GLN A 114 20.50 -4.70 17.97
C GLN A 114 21.04 -5.89 17.16
N SER A 115 20.45 -7.08 17.34
CA SER A 115 20.85 -8.29 16.63
C SER A 115 20.71 -8.18 15.11
N ASN A 116 19.78 -7.36 14.63
CA ASN A 116 19.53 -7.07 13.19
C ASN A 116 20.43 -5.94 12.64
N GLY A 117 21.34 -5.40 13.43
CA GLY A 117 22.26 -4.34 13.05
C GLY A 117 21.72 -2.91 13.19
N ALA A 118 20.46 -2.71 13.57
CA ALA A 118 19.94 -1.37 13.89
C ALA A 118 20.58 -0.78 15.13
N ILE A 119 20.68 0.54 15.21
CA ILE A 119 21.15 1.24 16.39
C ILE A 119 19.97 1.94 17.07
N ILE A 120 19.76 1.65 18.34
CA ILE A 120 18.75 2.32 19.16
C ILE A 120 19.45 3.30 20.07
N TYR A 121 18.94 4.51 20.14
CA TYR A 121 19.51 5.61 20.91
C TYR A 121 18.66 5.90 22.14
N SER A 122 19.35 6.16 23.27
CA SER A 122 18.72 6.58 24.52
C SER A 122 19.19 7.98 24.90
N GLY A 123 18.26 8.86 25.27
CA GLY A 123 18.55 10.22 25.68
C GLY A 123 19.24 11.09 24.62
N THR A 124 19.78 12.23 25.04
CA THR A 124 20.47 13.18 24.15
C THR A 124 21.91 12.77 23.94
N TRP A 125 22.39 12.79 22.70
CA TRP A 125 23.79 12.52 22.38
C TRP A 125 24.64 13.76 22.59
N ASN A 126 25.74 13.61 23.30
CA ASN A 126 26.72 14.68 23.59
C ASN A 126 27.82 14.84 22.53
N GLY A 127 27.71 14.12 21.39
CA GLY A 127 28.70 14.16 20.32
C GLY A 127 29.89 13.20 20.48
N ASN A 128 29.95 12.40 21.55
CA ASN A 128 31.00 11.43 21.75
C ASN A 128 30.64 10.05 21.19
N PHE A 129 31.65 9.33 20.73
CA PHE A 129 31.52 7.95 20.24
C PHE A 129 31.91 6.94 21.35
N LYS A 130 31.49 5.68 21.19
CA LYS A 130 31.95 4.57 22.02
C LYS A 130 33.42 4.28 21.76
N ASN A 131 34.16 3.88 22.79
CA ASN A 131 35.58 3.53 22.70
C ASN A 131 35.79 2.31 21.76
N ALA A 132 34.90 1.34 21.79
CA ALA A 132 34.99 0.15 20.95
C ALA A 132 34.03 0.25 19.73
N PRO A 133 34.57 0.09 18.52
CA PRO A 133 33.73 0.01 17.32
C PRO A 133 32.78 -1.21 17.35
N ALA A 134 31.62 -1.09 16.78
CA ALA A 134 30.61 -2.15 16.72
C ALA A 134 30.22 -2.46 15.25
N TRP A 135 29.78 -3.69 15.03
CA TRP A 135 29.16 -4.03 13.74
C TRP A 135 27.74 -3.48 13.72
N THR A 136 27.39 -2.83 12.63
CA THR A 136 26.03 -2.33 12.39
C THR A 136 25.72 -2.36 10.91
N SER A 137 24.43 -2.44 10.56
CA SER A 137 23.93 -2.26 9.21
C SER A 137 23.40 -0.83 8.95
N ASP A 138 23.67 0.09 9.86
CA ASP A 138 23.24 1.49 9.75
C ASP A 138 24.01 2.22 8.63
N PRO A 139 23.32 2.71 7.57
CA PRO A 139 23.98 3.31 6.41
C PRO A 139 24.65 4.66 6.73
N ALA A 140 24.11 5.43 7.68
CA ALA A 140 24.66 6.74 8.02
C ALA A 140 26.04 6.60 8.69
N TRP A 141 26.19 5.70 9.67
CA TRP A 141 27.49 5.47 10.29
C TRP A 141 28.46 4.69 9.42
N CYS A 142 27.97 3.83 8.52
CA CYS A 142 28.82 3.21 7.50
C CYS A 142 29.39 4.26 6.54
N LEU A 143 28.57 5.24 6.12
CA LEU A 143 29.04 6.38 5.31
C LEU A 143 30.02 7.27 6.10
N TYR A 144 29.72 7.57 7.36
CA TYR A 144 30.63 8.36 8.21
C TYR A 144 32.01 7.69 8.36
N ASP A 145 32.04 6.36 8.56
CA ASP A 145 33.29 5.59 8.62
C ASP A 145 34.04 5.66 7.30
N LEU A 146 33.37 5.53 6.16
CA LEU A 146 33.99 5.66 4.83
C LEU A 146 34.63 7.04 4.64
N LEU A 147 33.97 8.10 5.12
CA LEU A 147 34.46 9.49 4.97
C LEU A 147 35.61 9.81 5.89
N THR A 148 35.73 9.14 7.07
CA THR A 148 36.69 9.49 8.13
C THR A 148 37.87 8.56 8.26
N THR A 149 37.86 7.38 7.65
CA THR A 149 38.95 6.38 7.79
C THR A 149 39.91 6.43 6.61
N GLU A 150 41.20 6.12 6.87
CA GLU A 150 42.25 6.07 5.83
C GLU A 150 41.97 5.07 4.72
N VAL A 151 41.25 3.97 5.01
CA VAL A 151 40.84 2.96 4.01
C VAL A 151 39.80 3.53 3.09
N GLY A 152 39.07 4.57 3.49
CA GLY A 152 38.09 5.31 2.70
C GLY A 152 38.66 6.65 2.21
N LEU A 153 38.00 7.73 2.58
CA LEU A 153 38.31 9.10 2.16
C LEU A 153 38.95 9.96 3.24
N GLY A 154 39.28 9.37 4.41
CA GLY A 154 39.81 10.10 5.59
C GLY A 154 41.12 10.80 5.37
N GLY A 155 41.89 10.47 4.33
CA GLY A 155 43.08 11.23 3.92
C GLY A 155 42.76 12.56 3.23
N HIS A 156 41.50 12.78 2.86
CA HIS A 156 41.05 13.96 2.10
C HIS A 156 40.00 14.81 2.83
N ILE A 157 39.26 14.21 3.76
CA ILE A 157 38.19 14.84 4.53
C ILE A 157 38.51 14.73 6.03
N SER A 158 38.61 15.87 6.70
CA SER A 158 38.79 15.86 8.16
C SER A 158 37.45 15.67 8.89
N GLU A 159 37.49 15.08 10.06
CA GLU A 159 36.27 14.87 10.88
C GLU A 159 35.57 16.19 11.26
N SER A 160 36.32 17.28 11.38
CA SER A 160 35.78 18.62 11.66
C SER A 160 34.96 19.21 10.49
N GLN A 161 35.12 18.67 9.29
CA GLN A 161 34.37 19.06 8.11
C GLN A 161 33.06 18.27 7.95
N LEU A 162 32.70 17.41 8.91
CA LEU A 162 31.45 16.62 8.89
C LEU A 162 30.56 17.07 10.03
N ASP A 163 29.30 17.41 9.71
CA ASP A 163 28.28 17.63 10.72
C ASP A 163 27.74 16.28 11.24
N LYS A 164 28.43 15.74 12.26
CA LYS A 164 28.07 14.46 12.87
C LYS A 164 26.62 14.38 13.39
N TYR A 165 25.98 15.53 13.67
CA TYR A 165 24.60 15.56 14.16
C TYR A 165 23.60 15.29 13.05
N SER A 166 23.87 15.70 11.82
CA SER A 166 23.05 15.33 10.67
C SER A 166 23.10 13.81 10.39
N PHE A 167 24.29 13.20 10.55
CA PHE A 167 24.42 11.74 10.47
C PHE A 167 23.68 11.01 11.60
N PHE A 168 23.73 11.57 12.82
CA PHE A 168 22.98 11.03 13.96
C PHE A 168 21.47 11.08 13.72
N ALA A 169 20.98 12.19 13.24
CA ALA A 169 19.57 12.38 12.89
C ALA A 169 19.12 11.39 11.79
N ALA A 170 19.94 11.23 10.74
CA ALA A 170 19.69 10.26 9.68
C ALA A 170 19.67 8.82 10.21
N SER A 171 20.62 8.46 11.07
CA SER A 171 20.70 7.12 11.67
C SER A 171 19.47 6.78 12.54
N LYS A 172 18.98 7.73 13.34
CA LYS A 172 17.74 7.54 14.09
C LYS A 172 16.59 7.12 13.18
N TYR A 173 16.41 7.84 12.08
CA TYR A 173 15.36 7.51 11.12
C TYR A 173 15.61 6.18 10.41
N CYS A 174 16.87 5.84 10.07
CA CYS A 174 17.22 4.55 9.48
C CYS A 174 16.89 3.36 10.39
N SER A 175 17.00 3.55 11.69
CA SER A 175 16.71 2.52 12.70
C SER A 175 15.21 2.34 12.97
N GLY A 176 14.35 3.24 12.49
CA GLY A 176 12.92 3.25 12.79
C GLY A 176 12.59 3.99 14.09
N GLN A 177 13.35 5.01 14.47
CA GLN A 177 13.00 5.95 15.53
C GLN A 177 12.36 7.20 14.94
N ASP A 178 11.22 7.64 15.49
CA ASP A 178 10.59 8.91 15.12
C ASP A 178 11.20 10.06 15.93
N GLU A 179 11.76 11.06 15.23
CA GLU A 179 12.35 12.24 15.88
C GLU A 179 11.31 13.13 16.56
N ARG A 180 10.09 13.20 16.04
CA ARG A 180 9.06 14.12 16.54
C ARG A 180 8.45 13.69 17.86
N THR A 181 8.36 12.40 18.10
CA THR A 181 7.75 11.86 19.31
C THR A 181 8.75 11.35 20.32
N GLY A 182 10.02 11.19 19.96
CA GLY A 182 11.02 10.51 20.79
C GLY A 182 10.65 9.02 21.00
N SER A 183 9.52 8.62 20.46
CA SER A 183 9.04 7.25 20.52
C SER A 183 9.65 6.47 19.36
N GLN A 184 9.97 5.25 19.66
CA GLN A 184 10.34 4.29 18.66
C GLN A 184 9.06 3.90 17.94
N ASP A 185 9.05 3.88 16.61
CA ASP A 185 7.90 3.39 15.85
C ASP A 185 7.61 1.96 16.28
N ASN A 186 6.69 1.81 17.25
CA ASN A 186 6.27 0.52 17.77
C ASN A 186 5.28 -0.12 16.78
N TYR A 187 5.80 -0.60 15.65
CA TYR A 187 5.04 -1.51 14.82
C TYR A 187 5.14 -2.93 15.40
N GLY A 188 4.10 -3.31 16.14
CA GLY A 188 3.93 -4.64 16.68
C GLY A 188 3.90 -4.74 18.20
N ALA A 189 3.00 -5.57 18.71
CA ALA A 189 2.71 -5.80 20.13
C ALA A 189 3.87 -6.37 20.98
N SER A 190 5.08 -6.47 20.44
CA SER A 190 6.23 -7.12 21.07
C SER A 190 7.42 -6.20 21.37
N GLY A 191 7.27 -4.88 21.30
CA GLY A 191 8.37 -3.94 21.61
C GLY A 191 9.59 -4.05 20.68
N ARG A 192 9.41 -4.58 19.48
CA ARG A 192 10.48 -4.66 18.47
C ARG A 192 10.59 -3.32 17.75
N HIS A 193 11.81 -2.79 17.70
CA HIS A 193 12.13 -1.54 17.01
C HIS A 193 12.33 -1.77 15.52
N GLY A 194 11.78 -0.89 14.68
CA GLY A 194 11.90 -0.95 13.23
C GLY A 194 10.56 -0.74 12.52
N VAL A 195 10.57 -1.00 11.24
CA VAL A 195 9.38 -0.92 10.37
C VAL A 195 8.94 -2.32 9.94
N PRO A 196 7.66 -2.51 9.56
CA PRO A 196 7.18 -3.81 9.10
C PRO A 196 7.98 -4.33 7.91
N ASP A 197 8.40 -5.60 7.99
CA ASP A 197 9.11 -6.30 6.91
C ASP A 197 8.18 -6.86 5.81
N GLY A 198 6.86 -6.71 5.98
CA GLY A 198 5.83 -7.27 5.10
C GLY A 198 5.62 -8.78 5.24
N ARG A 199 6.30 -9.45 6.19
CA ARG A 199 6.19 -10.89 6.47
C ARG A 199 5.73 -11.20 7.90
N GLY A 200 5.31 -10.17 8.64
CA GLY A 200 4.84 -10.26 10.02
C GLY A 200 5.92 -10.01 11.08
N GLY A 201 7.13 -9.64 10.65
CA GLY A 201 8.22 -9.17 11.49
C GLY A 201 8.49 -7.68 11.35
N VAL A 202 9.58 -7.23 11.96
CA VAL A 202 10.11 -5.87 11.83
C VAL A 202 11.59 -5.91 11.47
N GLU A 203 12.02 -4.92 10.69
CA GLU A 203 13.40 -4.73 10.26
C GLU A 203 13.80 -3.25 10.38
N PRO A 204 15.11 -2.91 10.35
CA PRO A 204 15.52 -1.51 10.23
C PRO A 204 14.91 -0.89 8.98
N ARG A 205 14.56 0.40 9.03
CA ARG A 205 13.98 1.10 7.86
C ARG A 205 14.90 1.03 6.65
N PHE A 206 16.18 1.24 6.84
CA PHE A 206 17.20 1.21 5.79
C PHE A 206 18.47 0.46 6.26
N PRO A 207 18.49 -0.87 6.24
CA PRO A 207 19.74 -1.60 6.45
C PRO A 207 20.64 -1.53 5.21
N LEU A 208 21.94 -1.41 5.42
CA LEU A 208 22.97 -1.45 4.39
C LEU A 208 23.85 -2.68 4.58
N ASN A 209 23.91 -3.53 3.56
CA ASN A 209 24.81 -4.68 3.48
C ASN A 209 25.47 -4.71 2.09
N VAL A 210 26.71 -4.31 2.02
CA VAL A 210 27.44 -4.19 0.76
C VAL A 210 28.89 -4.62 0.90
N ASN A 211 29.41 -5.26 -0.14
CA ASN A 211 30.84 -5.53 -0.31
C ASN A 211 31.35 -4.71 -1.51
N ILE A 212 32.18 -3.72 -1.24
CA ILE A 212 32.77 -2.83 -2.24
C ILE A 212 34.10 -3.43 -2.68
N GLN A 213 34.12 -4.08 -3.84
CA GLN A 213 35.32 -4.79 -4.35
C GLN A 213 36.10 -3.97 -5.39
N ASN A 214 35.41 -3.06 -6.09
CA ASN A 214 36.01 -2.31 -7.19
C ASN A 214 36.19 -0.85 -6.82
N ARG A 215 37.27 -0.23 -7.31
CA ARG A 215 37.46 1.23 -7.20
C ARG A 215 36.37 1.93 -8.00
N LYS A 216 35.70 2.88 -7.36
CA LYS A 216 34.72 3.80 -7.95
C LYS A 216 35.16 5.24 -7.72
N GLN A 217 34.64 6.17 -8.50
CA GLN A 217 34.75 7.58 -8.20
C GLN A 217 34.13 7.86 -6.82
N ALA A 218 34.81 8.59 -5.95
CA ALA A 218 34.37 8.87 -4.58
C ALA A 218 32.96 9.45 -4.52
N TYR A 219 32.66 10.44 -5.36
CA TYR A 219 31.36 11.07 -5.42
C TYR A 219 30.22 10.07 -5.78
N LYS A 220 30.46 9.20 -6.76
CA LYS A 220 29.47 8.17 -7.15
C LYS A 220 29.25 7.15 -6.04
N LEU A 221 30.29 6.76 -5.30
CA LEU A 221 30.17 5.87 -4.17
C LEU A 221 29.37 6.49 -3.03
N ILE A 222 29.61 7.77 -2.74
CA ILE A 222 28.84 8.52 -1.74
C ILE A 222 27.37 8.58 -2.16
N GLN A 223 27.08 8.88 -3.43
CA GLN A 223 25.71 8.90 -3.97
C GLN A 223 25.05 7.51 -3.87
N ASP A 224 25.76 6.43 -4.25
CA ASP A 224 25.25 5.06 -4.14
C ASP A 224 24.89 4.73 -2.68
N LEU A 225 25.74 5.09 -1.70
CA LEU A 225 25.47 4.87 -0.28
C LEU A 225 24.31 5.73 0.23
N CYS A 226 24.27 7.01 -0.13
CA CYS A 226 23.18 7.91 0.23
C CYS A 226 21.83 7.47 -0.34
N SER A 227 21.82 6.85 -1.53
CA SER A 227 20.59 6.33 -2.16
C SER A 227 19.90 5.24 -1.34
N VAL A 228 20.64 4.49 -0.51
CA VAL A 228 20.12 3.42 0.34
C VAL A 228 19.08 3.95 1.34
N PHE A 229 19.39 5.09 1.94
CA PHE A 229 18.56 5.70 2.97
C PHE A 229 17.95 7.04 2.56
N ARG A 230 17.88 7.28 1.24
CA ARG A 230 17.22 8.46 0.62
C ARG A 230 17.80 9.78 1.14
N ALA A 231 19.11 9.79 1.34
CA ALA A 231 19.84 10.99 1.77
C ALA A 231 20.51 11.69 0.60
N MET A 232 20.77 12.96 0.78
CA MET A 232 21.56 13.79 -0.12
C MET A 232 22.61 14.52 0.69
N PRO A 233 23.91 14.32 0.40
CA PRO A 233 24.98 15.10 1.02
C PRO A 233 25.05 16.47 0.33
N TYR A 234 25.19 17.51 1.12
CA TYR A 234 25.42 18.84 0.61
C TYR A 234 26.48 19.56 1.47
N TRP A 235 27.12 20.53 0.86
CA TRP A 235 28.14 21.33 1.54
C TRP A 235 27.49 22.61 2.05
N GLY A 236 27.38 22.75 3.37
CA GLY A 236 26.74 23.90 4.01
C GLY A 236 27.60 24.44 5.16
N ALA A 237 27.72 25.75 5.30
CA ALA A 237 28.45 26.44 6.38
C ALA A 237 29.86 25.89 6.68
N GLY A 238 30.57 25.38 5.65
CA GLY A 238 31.93 24.83 5.80
C GLY A 238 32.00 23.38 6.25
N SER A 239 30.86 22.69 6.35
CA SER A 239 30.78 21.26 6.67
C SER A 239 29.92 20.49 5.67
N LEU A 240 30.18 19.17 5.57
CA LEU A 240 29.33 18.24 4.86
C LEU A 240 28.15 17.85 5.77
N GLU A 241 26.96 18.18 5.34
CA GLU A 241 25.71 17.88 6.02
C GLU A 241 24.93 16.83 5.24
N LEU A 242 24.11 16.05 5.94
CA LEU A 242 23.17 15.12 5.33
C LEU A 242 21.75 15.63 5.49
N THR A 243 21.03 15.73 4.37
CA THR A 243 19.58 15.81 4.37
C THR A 243 18.98 14.49 3.94
N GLN A 244 17.78 14.15 4.43
CA GLN A 244 17.14 12.87 4.19
C GLN A 244 15.66 13.06 3.88
N ASP A 245 15.13 12.28 2.94
CA ASP A 245 13.68 12.25 2.67
C ASP A 245 12.95 11.51 3.81
N ARG A 246 12.53 12.28 4.81
CA ARG A 246 11.82 11.85 6.02
C ARG A 246 10.70 12.83 6.35
N PRO A 247 9.75 12.44 7.24
CA PRO A 247 8.74 13.37 7.74
C PRO A 247 9.40 14.58 8.38
N THR A 248 9.13 15.77 7.87
CA THR A 248 9.71 17.03 8.33
C THR A 248 8.64 18.10 8.27
N ASP A 249 8.52 18.89 9.33
CA ASP A 249 7.62 20.03 9.34
C ASP A 249 8.20 21.19 8.53
N PRO A 250 7.37 22.02 7.90
CA PRO A 250 7.84 23.17 7.15
C PRO A 250 8.60 24.14 8.05
N VAL A 251 9.78 24.58 7.60
CA VAL A 251 10.64 25.52 8.35
C VAL A 251 10.39 26.98 7.95
N TYR A 252 9.90 27.22 6.74
CA TYR A 252 9.70 28.54 6.20
C TYR A 252 8.45 28.60 5.32
N ALA A 253 7.91 29.83 5.14
CA ALA A 253 6.71 30.07 4.36
C ALA A 253 6.95 31.17 3.32
N PHE A 254 6.69 30.82 2.05
CA PHE A 254 6.78 31.74 0.93
C PHE A 254 5.42 32.14 0.40
N ASN A 255 5.29 33.39 0.03
CA ASN A 255 4.11 33.94 -0.60
C ASN A 255 4.52 35.13 -1.52
N PRO A 256 3.64 35.76 -2.29
CA PRO A 256 4.00 36.90 -3.16
C PRO A 256 4.60 38.09 -2.41
N ALA A 257 4.47 38.17 -1.09
CA ALA A 257 5.06 39.27 -0.31
C ALA A 257 6.57 39.11 -0.06
N ASN A 258 7.13 37.90 -0.10
CA ASN A 258 8.56 37.63 0.18
C ASN A 258 9.29 36.92 -0.96
N VAL A 259 8.70 36.89 -2.16
CA VAL A 259 9.34 36.49 -3.41
C VAL A 259 9.42 37.69 -4.37
N THR A 260 10.23 37.57 -5.42
CA THR A 260 10.33 38.62 -6.43
C THR A 260 9.06 38.75 -7.26
N VAL A 261 8.94 39.84 -8.02
CA VAL A 261 7.76 40.13 -8.86
C VAL A 261 7.49 39.05 -9.91
N GLU A 262 8.49 38.26 -10.27
CA GLU A 262 8.35 37.13 -11.20
C GLU A 262 7.46 36.03 -10.66
N GLY A 263 7.27 35.95 -9.32
CA GLY A 263 6.40 34.97 -8.64
C GLY A 263 6.90 33.57 -8.73
N PHE A 264 5.95 32.60 -8.75
CA PHE A 264 6.24 31.17 -8.75
C PHE A 264 6.08 30.58 -10.16
N SER A 265 7.06 29.80 -10.60
CA SER A 265 7.02 29.06 -11.86
C SER A 265 6.87 27.57 -11.58
N TYR A 266 5.86 26.94 -12.16
CA TYR A 266 5.55 25.52 -11.94
C TYR A 266 5.84 24.68 -13.18
N THR A 267 6.57 23.60 -13.00
CA THR A 267 6.80 22.59 -14.04
C THR A 267 6.32 21.23 -13.54
N GLY A 268 5.75 20.41 -14.41
CA GLY A 268 5.24 19.09 -14.07
C GLY A 268 5.81 18.00 -14.98
N ALA A 269 5.94 16.79 -14.44
CA ALA A 269 6.30 15.63 -15.24
C ALA A 269 5.14 15.17 -16.14
N SER A 270 5.46 14.74 -17.37
CA SER A 270 4.48 14.19 -18.31
C SER A 270 3.83 12.91 -17.75
N LEU A 271 2.51 12.81 -17.86
CA LEU A 271 1.75 11.63 -17.45
C LEU A 271 2.16 10.35 -18.21
N LYS A 272 2.60 10.47 -19.46
CA LYS A 272 2.96 9.33 -20.32
C LYS A 272 4.17 8.54 -19.82
N ASN A 273 5.08 9.19 -19.09
CA ASN A 273 6.34 8.59 -18.65
C ASN A 273 6.29 8.10 -17.19
N ARG A 274 5.14 8.20 -16.54
CA ARG A 274 5.01 7.76 -15.15
C ARG A 274 4.99 6.24 -15.08
N PRO A 275 5.86 5.62 -14.29
CA PRO A 275 5.83 4.17 -14.09
C PRO A 275 4.56 3.77 -13.32
N THR A 276 3.93 2.70 -13.77
CA THR A 276 2.85 2.02 -13.06
C THR A 276 3.32 0.77 -12.34
N ALA A 277 4.54 0.33 -12.63
CA ALA A 277 5.22 -0.76 -11.95
C ALA A 277 6.71 -0.46 -11.78
N VAL A 278 7.27 -0.79 -10.61
CA VAL A 278 8.71 -0.71 -10.34
C VAL A 278 9.24 -2.11 -10.02
N LEU A 279 10.24 -2.52 -10.78
CA LEU A 279 10.95 -3.78 -10.57
C LEU A 279 12.25 -3.48 -9.84
N VAL A 280 12.32 -3.87 -8.57
CA VAL A 280 13.47 -3.61 -7.70
C VAL A 280 14.35 -4.85 -7.63
N GLU A 281 15.53 -4.79 -8.25
CA GLU A 281 16.56 -5.82 -8.13
C GLU A 281 17.34 -5.64 -6.83
N TYR A 282 17.46 -6.69 -6.03
CA TYR A 282 18.20 -6.72 -4.77
C TYR A 282 18.81 -8.10 -4.52
N PHE A 283 19.70 -8.21 -3.55
CA PHE A 283 20.25 -9.50 -3.12
C PHE A 283 19.39 -10.07 -1.98
N ASP A 284 18.76 -11.21 -2.21
CA ASP A 284 17.94 -11.88 -1.21
C ASP A 284 18.81 -12.75 -0.30
N MET A 285 18.92 -12.34 0.99
CA MET A 285 19.70 -13.10 1.98
C MET A 285 19.10 -14.46 2.32
N ASP A 286 17.79 -14.60 2.24
CA ASP A 286 17.12 -15.88 2.53
C ASP A 286 17.39 -16.91 1.44
N GLN A 287 17.37 -16.47 0.17
CA GLN A 287 17.62 -17.31 -0.99
C GLN A 287 19.09 -17.29 -1.44
N ARG A 288 19.90 -16.37 -0.92
CA ARG A 288 21.31 -16.15 -1.25
C ARG A 288 21.55 -15.96 -2.76
N THR A 289 20.65 -15.24 -3.41
CA THR A 289 20.69 -14.93 -4.84
C THR A 289 20.12 -13.55 -5.13
N ASN A 290 20.43 -13.03 -6.32
CA ASN A 290 19.73 -11.83 -6.79
C ASN A 290 18.27 -12.16 -7.07
N ALA A 291 17.40 -11.27 -6.62
CA ALA A 291 15.95 -11.39 -6.75
C ALA A 291 15.36 -10.05 -7.20
N ILE A 292 14.18 -10.11 -7.76
CA ILE A 292 13.40 -8.92 -8.17
C ILE A 292 12.13 -8.88 -7.34
N GLU A 293 11.84 -7.74 -6.74
CA GLU A 293 10.55 -7.45 -6.13
C GLU A 293 9.77 -6.51 -7.06
N SER A 294 8.56 -6.94 -7.45
CA SER A 294 7.65 -6.14 -8.27
C SER A 294 6.68 -5.39 -7.37
N VAL A 295 6.62 -4.09 -7.55
CA VAL A 295 5.65 -3.21 -6.87
C VAL A 295 4.82 -2.52 -7.93
N GLU A 296 3.51 -2.64 -7.84
CA GLU A 296 2.56 -2.20 -8.85
C GLU A 296 1.49 -1.30 -8.24
N LEU A 297 0.98 -0.36 -9.03
CA LEU A 297 -0.21 0.41 -8.71
C LEU A 297 -1.45 -0.50 -8.72
N SER A 298 -2.60 0.06 -8.35
CA SER A 298 -3.86 -0.69 -8.38
C SER A 298 -4.22 -1.16 -9.81
N PRO A 299 -4.95 -2.27 -9.97
CA PRO A 299 -5.37 -2.76 -11.29
C PRO A 299 -6.15 -1.71 -12.09
N GLU A 300 -6.95 -0.88 -11.41
CA GLU A 300 -7.73 0.20 -12.02
C GLU A 300 -6.80 1.28 -12.62
N GLU A 301 -5.73 1.63 -11.91
CA GLU A 301 -4.75 2.60 -12.38
C GLU A 301 -3.92 2.04 -13.54
N ILE A 302 -3.53 0.77 -13.47
CA ILE A 302 -2.83 0.09 -14.57
C ILE A 302 -3.72 0.02 -15.82
N SER A 303 -5.01 -0.28 -15.64
CA SER A 303 -5.98 -0.27 -16.75
C SER A 303 -6.13 1.12 -17.40
N ARG A 304 -6.05 2.18 -16.60
CA ARG A 304 -6.17 3.57 -17.06
C ARG A 304 -4.91 4.12 -17.74
N TYR A 305 -3.73 3.82 -17.21
CA TYR A 305 -2.47 4.45 -17.63
C TYR A 305 -1.57 3.51 -18.45
N GLY A 306 -1.91 2.22 -18.54
CA GLY A 306 -1.08 1.19 -19.15
C GLY A 306 -0.03 0.62 -18.19
N TYR A 307 0.63 -0.45 -18.61
CA TYR A 307 1.68 -1.09 -17.83
C TYR A 307 3.06 -0.55 -18.22
N VAL A 308 3.55 0.44 -17.47
CA VAL A 308 4.86 1.09 -17.68
C VAL A 308 5.80 0.68 -16.56
N THR A 309 6.87 -0.03 -16.88
CA THR A 309 7.85 -0.55 -15.92
C THR A 309 9.07 0.34 -15.78
N LYS A 310 9.56 0.48 -14.55
CA LYS A 310 10.85 1.10 -14.21
C LYS A 310 11.72 0.10 -13.47
N ASN A 311 12.89 -0.24 -14.03
CA ASN A 311 13.84 -1.15 -13.40
C ASN A 311 14.81 -0.36 -12.52
N VAL A 312 15.00 -0.80 -11.28
CA VAL A 312 15.87 -0.16 -10.30
C VAL A 312 16.69 -1.20 -9.57
N ARG A 313 18.00 -0.99 -9.48
CA ARG A 313 18.86 -1.80 -8.65
C ARG A 313 19.04 -1.16 -7.28
N ALA A 314 18.57 -1.84 -6.23
CA ALA A 314 18.70 -1.38 -4.86
C ALA A 314 20.11 -1.67 -4.34
N PHE A 315 20.96 -0.65 -4.31
CA PHE A 315 22.33 -0.77 -3.83
C PHE A 315 22.38 -1.19 -2.35
N GLY A 316 23.15 -2.21 -2.01
CA GLY A 316 23.31 -2.68 -0.62
C GLY A 316 22.04 -3.20 0.07
N CYS A 317 20.95 -3.36 -0.67
CA CYS A 317 19.70 -3.92 -0.17
C CYS A 317 19.75 -5.44 -0.14
N THR A 318 19.47 -6.02 1.03
CA THR A 318 19.44 -7.48 1.21
C THR A 318 18.13 -7.97 1.79
N SER A 319 17.15 -7.09 1.96
CA SER A 319 15.82 -7.39 2.47
C SER A 319 14.76 -7.18 1.39
N ARG A 320 13.85 -8.15 1.27
CA ARG A 320 12.67 -8.06 0.43
C ARG A 320 11.74 -6.92 0.86
N GLY A 321 11.56 -6.74 2.18
CA GLY A 321 10.73 -5.67 2.72
C GLY A 321 11.28 -4.29 2.37
N GLN A 322 12.61 -4.09 2.49
CA GLN A 322 13.26 -2.84 2.08
C GLN A 322 13.12 -2.60 0.56
N ALA A 323 13.27 -3.63 -0.27
CA ALA A 323 13.08 -3.53 -1.72
C ALA A 323 11.64 -3.12 -2.08
N ALA A 324 10.64 -3.73 -1.43
CA ALA A 324 9.23 -3.37 -1.61
C ALA A 324 8.96 -1.92 -1.20
N ARG A 325 9.46 -1.46 -0.04
CA ARG A 325 9.32 -0.07 0.39
C ARG A 325 10.02 0.93 -0.54
N LEU A 326 11.12 0.53 -1.18
CA LEU A 326 11.77 1.35 -2.21
C LEU A 326 10.88 1.51 -3.44
N GLY A 327 10.28 0.43 -3.92
CA GLY A 327 9.34 0.45 -5.04
C GLY A 327 8.10 1.29 -4.75
N GLU A 328 7.48 1.12 -3.56
CA GLU A 328 6.32 1.93 -3.12
C GLU A 328 6.69 3.42 -3.02
N TRP A 329 7.86 3.75 -2.49
CA TRP A 329 8.35 5.13 -2.42
C TRP A 329 8.48 5.76 -3.82
N MET A 330 9.04 5.02 -4.78
CA MET A 330 9.19 5.52 -6.14
C MET A 330 7.84 5.74 -6.83
N LEU A 331 6.93 4.76 -6.75
CA LEU A 331 5.60 4.88 -7.33
C LEU A 331 4.81 6.04 -6.71
N TYR A 332 4.88 6.18 -5.39
CA TYR A 332 4.18 7.25 -4.70
C TYR A 332 4.72 8.64 -5.08
N SER A 333 6.04 8.79 -5.10
CA SER A 333 6.69 10.05 -5.43
C SER A 333 6.44 10.46 -6.89
N GLU A 334 6.57 9.54 -7.84
CA GLU A 334 6.29 9.80 -9.26
C GLU A 334 4.80 10.15 -9.50
N LYS A 335 3.90 9.57 -8.72
CA LYS A 335 2.46 9.85 -8.81
C LYS A 335 2.08 11.20 -8.20
N ASN A 336 2.55 11.48 -6.98
CA ASN A 336 2.04 12.56 -6.14
C ASN A 336 3.00 13.74 -6.00
N GLU A 337 4.30 13.55 -6.24
CA GLU A 337 5.35 14.56 -6.03
C GLU A 337 6.05 14.98 -7.33
N GLY A 338 5.41 14.80 -8.47
CA GLY A 338 6.00 15.08 -9.79
C GLY A 338 5.97 16.56 -10.23
N ARG A 339 5.66 17.51 -9.34
CA ARG A 339 5.68 18.94 -9.64
C ARG A 339 6.94 19.58 -9.06
N VAL A 340 7.54 20.49 -9.82
CA VAL A 340 8.66 21.30 -9.37
C VAL A 340 8.22 22.76 -9.42
N VAL A 341 8.57 23.51 -8.39
CA VAL A 341 8.40 24.97 -8.34
C VAL A 341 9.76 25.63 -8.32
N SER A 342 9.92 26.72 -9.05
CA SER A 342 11.09 27.58 -9.03
C SER A 342 10.65 29.02 -8.83
N PHE A 343 11.37 29.74 -7.98
CA PHE A 343 11.10 31.15 -7.68
C PHE A 343 12.36 31.80 -7.15
N LYS A 344 12.39 33.13 -7.17
CA LYS A 344 13.46 33.93 -6.56
C LYS A 344 12.97 34.50 -5.24
N ALA A 345 13.73 34.23 -4.19
CA ALA A 345 13.49 34.73 -2.84
C ALA A 345 14.43 35.87 -2.51
N ALA A 346 14.00 36.77 -1.63
CA ALA A 346 14.86 37.79 -1.06
C ALA A 346 15.88 37.18 -0.09
N LEU A 347 16.85 37.98 0.34
CA LEU A 347 17.98 37.56 1.18
C LEU A 347 17.57 36.80 2.46
N ASP A 348 16.51 37.24 3.13
CA ASP A 348 16.01 36.64 4.36
C ASP A 348 15.52 35.19 4.16
N GLY A 349 14.73 34.94 3.13
CA GLY A 349 14.27 33.59 2.80
C GLY A 349 15.35 32.71 2.18
N GLY A 350 16.16 33.31 1.26
CA GLY A 350 17.19 32.57 0.53
C GLY A 350 18.35 32.07 1.39
N THR A 351 18.76 32.86 2.40
CA THR A 351 19.85 32.48 3.33
C THR A 351 19.40 31.51 4.41
N TYR A 352 18.11 31.52 4.76
CA TYR A 352 17.58 30.68 5.82
C TYR A 352 17.30 29.24 5.36
N VAL A 353 16.78 29.08 4.15
CA VAL A 353 16.33 27.79 3.61
C VAL A 353 17.50 27.01 3.00
N ARG A 354 17.57 25.71 3.30
CA ARG A 354 18.64 24.81 2.84
C ARG A 354 18.07 23.68 1.96
N PRO A 355 18.89 23.07 1.11
CA PRO A 355 18.49 21.85 0.41
C PRO A 355 17.99 20.77 1.36
N GLY A 356 16.82 20.19 1.07
CA GLY A 356 16.17 19.19 1.90
C GLY A 356 15.13 19.73 2.89
N ASP A 357 15.11 21.01 3.18
CA ASP A 357 14.10 21.63 4.01
C ASP A 357 12.72 21.55 3.35
N VAL A 358 11.69 21.44 4.17
CA VAL A 358 10.30 21.56 3.72
C VAL A 358 9.86 23.01 3.91
N ILE A 359 9.24 23.57 2.87
CA ILE A 359 8.69 24.92 2.86
C ILE A 359 7.21 24.89 2.52
N GLU A 360 6.50 25.91 2.93
CA GLU A 360 5.12 26.17 2.48
C GLU A 360 5.09 27.27 1.45
N ILE A 361 4.23 27.11 0.44
CA ILE A 361 3.96 28.12 -0.55
C ILE A 361 2.46 28.42 -0.56
N SER A 362 2.14 29.68 -0.36
CA SER A 362 0.80 30.22 -0.54
C SER A 362 0.79 31.11 -1.79
N ASP A 363 0.36 30.53 -2.92
CA ASP A 363 0.27 31.19 -4.20
C ASP A 363 -1.19 31.43 -4.58
N PRO A 364 -1.66 32.68 -4.69
CA PRO A 364 -3.03 33.00 -5.09
C PRO A 364 -3.43 32.46 -6.45
N VAL A 365 -2.45 32.31 -7.37
CA VAL A 365 -2.71 31.79 -8.72
C VAL A 365 -3.12 30.31 -8.66
N VAL A 366 -2.54 29.55 -7.74
CA VAL A 366 -2.84 28.13 -7.55
C VAL A 366 -4.04 27.91 -6.65
N SER A 367 -4.14 28.68 -5.55
CA SER A 367 -5.23 28.55 -4.57
C SER A 367 -6.53 29.22 -5.02
N GLY A 368 -6.47 30.14 -5.96
CA GLY A 368 -7.61 30.96 -6.40
C GLY A 368 -8.04 32.03 -5.38
N VAL A 369 -7.32 32.13 -4.25
CA VAL A 369 -7.65 33.00 -3.13
C VAL A 369 -6.40 33.70 -2.61
N ASN A 370 -6.51 35.00 -2.33
CA ASN A 370 -5.42 35.74 -1.68
C ASN A 370 -5.39 35.42 -0.17
N SER A 371 -4.39 34.65 0.24
CA SER A 371 -4.25 34.11 1.60
C SER A 371 -2.99 34.59 2.30
N TYR A 372 -2.44 35.75 1.92
CA TYR A 372 -1.22 36.25 2.51
C TYR A 372 -1.32 37.73 2.91
N ALA A 373 -0.49 38.11 3.87
CA ALA A 373 -0.31 39.48 4.33
C ALA A 373 1.11 39.66 4.90
N ARG A 374 1.40 40.88 5.35
CA ARG A 374 2.60 41.18 6.15
C ARG A 374 2.20 41.70 7.53
N VAL A 375 3.06 41.44 8.50
CA VAL A 375 2.91 41.98 9.86
C VAL A 375 3.13 43.48 9.85
N SER A 376 2.20 44.22 10.43
CA SER A 376 2.30 45.66 10.67
C SER A 376 2.86 45.99 12.07
N THR A 377 3.25 47.24 12.29
CA THR A 377 3.79 47.74 13.56
C THR A 377 2.78 47.59 14.69
N GLY A 378 3.27 47.30 15.92
CA GLY A 378 2.46 47.16 17.12
C GLY A 378 1.75 45.84 17.28
N SER A 379 2.24 44.78 16.62
CA SER A 379 1.86 43.40 16.87
C SER A 379 2.35 42.90 18.22
N THR A 380 1.57 42.04 18.86
CA THR A 380 1.87 41.39 20.14
C THR A 380 1.87 39.85 19.96
N THR A 381 2.11 39.14 21.02
CA THR A 381 2.07 37.65 21.01
C THR A 381 0.66 37.08 20.83
N THR A 382 -0.39 37.83 21.12
CA THR A 382 -1.80 37.39 21.02
C THR A 382 -2.56 38.12 19.93
N ARG A 383 -2.05 39.27 19.45
CA ARG A 383 -2.69 40.08 18.43
C ARG A 383 -1.68 40.44 17.34
N VAL A 384 -1.93 39.98 16.15
CA VAL A 384 -1.09 40.25 14.98
C VAL A 384 -1.77 41.30 14.11
N LYS A 385 -1.14 42.48 13.99
CA LYS A 385 -1.56 43.52 13.06
C LYS A 385 -1.02 43.23 11.69
N ILE A 386 -1.81 43.48 10.65
CA ILE A 386 -1.54 43.11 9.27
C ILE A 386 -1.80 44.28 8.32
N ASP A 387 -1.12 44.28 7.19
CA ASP A 387 -1.19 45.33 6.21
C ASP A 387 -2.32 45.18 5.20
N ASN A 388 -2.79 43.95 4.97
CA ASN A 388 -3.83 43.68 3.97
C ASN A 388 -4.67 42.45 4.39
N LEU A 389 -6.00 42.63 4.40
CA LEU A 389 -6.97 41.55 4.67
C LEU A 389 -8.03 41.45 3.56
N ALA A 390 -7.67 41.75 2.35
CA ALA A 390 -8.60 41.97 1.24
C ALA A 390 -9.57 40.80 0.96
N GLU A 391 -9.31 39.59 1.44
CA GLU A 391 -10.17 38.42 1.16
C GLU A 391 -10.49 37.57 2.39
N ARG A 392 -10.56 38.22 3.55
CA ARG A 392 -10.77 37.56 4.84
C ARG A 392 -12.04 36.70 4.91
N SER A 393 -13.10 37.08 4.23
CA SER A 393 -14.36 36.32 4.22
C SER A 393 -14.19 34.84 3.85
N ASN A 394 -13.11 34.51 3.16
CA ASN A 394 -12.75 33.14 2.79
C ASN A 394 -12.11 32.33 3.93
N TYR A 395 -11.65 33.02 5.03
CA TYR A 395 -10.90 32.41 6.13
C TYR A 395 -11.60 32.43 7.47
N ASP A 396 -12.71 33.18 7.63
CA ASP A 396 -13.41 33.33 8.89
C ASP A 396 -14.18 32.11 9.35
N SER A 397 -14.27 31.09 8.52
CA SER A 397 -14.95 29.83 8.80
C SER A 397 -14.03 28.63 8.63
N ASN A 398 -14.44 27.47 9.15
CA ASN A 398 -13.75 26.21 8.95
C ASN A 398 -12.33 26.13 9.58
N ASN A 399 -12.22 26.47 10.87
CA ASN A 399 -10.98 26.43 11.64
C ASN A 399 -9.87 27.32 11.07
N PRO A 400 -10.07 28.64 11.05
CA PRO A 400 -9.11 29.58 10.48
C PRO A 400 -7.81 29.59 11.28
N LYS A 401 -6.68 29.60 10.57
CA LYS A 401 -5.34 29.59 11.16
C LYS A 401 -4.49 30.69 10.56
N LEU A 402 -3.58 31.20 11.38
CA LEU A 402 -2.53 32.13 10.98
C LEU A 402 -1.18 31.45 11.12
N THR A 403 -0.40 31.46 10.05
CA THR A 403 1.00 31.06 10.06
C THR A 403 1.86 32.31 9.92
N VAL A 404 2.81 32.50 10.83
CA VAL A 404 3.73 33.63 10.83
C VAL A 404 5.13 33.20 11.24
N LEU A 405 6.15 33.91 10.71
CA LEU A 405 7.53 33.73 11.11
C LEU A 405 7.86 34.63 12.30
N VAL A 406 8.37 34.03 13.38
CA VAL A 406 8.76 34.74 14.61
C VAL A 406 10.23 34.47 14.94
N ALA A 407 10.92 35.47 15.44
CA ALA A 407 12.28 35.31 15.93
C ALA A 407 12.27 34.85 17.39
N GLN A 408 12.85 33.69 17.68
CA GLN A 408 13.03 33.18 19.03
C GLN A 408 14.43 32.59 19.20
N ASN A 409 15.11 32.94 20.30
CA ASN A 409 16.44 32.41 20.62
C ASN A 409 17.48 32.54 19.46
N GLY A 410 17.40 33.62 18.70
CA GLY A 410 18.29 33.85 17.55
C GLY A 410 17.97 33.01 16.29
N LYS A 411 16.85 32.32 16.29
CA LYS A 411 16.35 31.54 15.14
C LYS A 411 15.01 32.09 14.67
N ILE A 412 14.72 31.91 13.41
CA ILE A 412 13.38 32.15 12.85
C ILE A 412 12.60 30.85 12.98
N GLU A 413 11.43 30.93 13.60
CA GLU A 413 10.52 29.81 13.73
C GLU A 413 9.21 30.09 13.03
N ARG A 414 8.75 29.12 12.25
CA ARG A 414 7.43 29.12 11.64
C ARG A 414 6.41 28.67 12.68
N VAL A 415 5.47 29.52 13.01
CA VAL A 415 4.47 29.26 14.05
C VAL A 415 3.06 29.39 13.47
N THR A 416 2.24 28.35 13.65
CA THR A 416 0.81 28.36 13.28
C THR A 416 -0.05 28.45 14.53
N ARG A 417 -1.07 29.31 14.51
CA ARG A 417 -2.04 29.51 15.61
C ARG A 417 -3.45 29.55 15.06
N ASP A 418 -4.40 29.18 15.90
CA ASP A 418 -5.81 29.34 15.56
C ASP A 418 -6.21 30.82 15.67
N ILE A 419 -7.01 31.28 14.73
CA ILE A 419 -7.56 32.66 14.77
C ILE A 419 -8.82 32.60 15.61
N THR A 420 -8.84 33.41 16.67
CA THR A 420 -9.95 33.48 17.63
C THR A 420 -10.80 34.74 17.48
N GLY A 421 -10.30 35.76 16.81
CA GLY A 421 -10.98 37.02 16.58
C GLY A 421 -10.28 37.91 15.58
N HIS A 422 -10.93 38.96 15.15
CA HIS A 422 -10.39 39.93 14.20
C HIS A 422 -11.04 41.30 14.36
N SER A 423 -10.46 42.33 13.78
CA SER A 423 -11.07 43.66 13.71
C SER A 423 -12.06 43.74 12.55
N ASN A 424 -13.17 44.46 12.76
CA ASN A 424 -14.11 44.77 11.68
C ASN A 424 -13.51 45.66 10.59
N ASN A 425 -12.43 46.39 10.88
CA ASN A 425 -11.67 47.23 9.93
C ASN A 425 -10.40 46.53 9.45
N ASP A 426 -10.26 45.27 9.70
CA ASP A 426 -9.29 44.37 9.07
C ASP A 426 -7.82 44.67 9.30
N SER A 427 -7.50 45.37 10.40
CA SER A 427 -6.12 45.74 10.73
C SER A 427 -5.41 44.77 11.66
N TYR A 428 -6.11 43.76 12.24
CA TYR A 428 -5.51 42.75 13.11
C TYR A 428 -6.32 41.47 13.18
N VAL A 429 -5.64 40.40 13.60
CA VAL A 429 -6.24 39.13 14.01
C VAL A 429 -5.74 38.75 15.41
N ASP A 430 -6.63 38.20 16.22
CA ASP A 430 -6.32 37.63 17.53
C ASP A 430 -6.03 36.13 17.38
N VAL A 431 -5.00 35.63 18.04
CA VAL A 431 -4.54 34.26 17.91
C VAL A 431 -4.43 33.54 19.24
N SER A 432 -4.68 32.22 19.23
CA SER A 432 -4.57 31.35 20.40
C SER A 432 -3.96 30.01 20.01
N PRO A 433 -3.08 29.41 20.84
CA PRO A 433 -2.39 30.01 21.98
C PRO A 433 -1.47 31.17 21.57
N ALA A 434 -0.93 31.94 22.52
CA ALA A 434 -0.03 33.04 22.23
C ALA A 434 1.18 32.60 21.38
N LEU A 435 1.69 33.49 20.55
CA LEU A 435 2.95 33.29 19.84
C LEU A 435 4.13 33.29 20.86
N PRO A 436 5.20 32.57 20.58
CA PRO A 436 6.34 32.51 21.50
C PRO A 436 7.09 33.85 21.65
N SER A 437 7.02 34.69 20.62
CA SER A 437 7.52 36.07 20.65
C SER A 437 6.63 36.96 19.74
N SER A 438 6.70 38.28 19.93
CA SER A 438 6.00 39.21 19.05
C SER A 438 6.59 39.15 17.64
N PRO A 439 5.77 39.01 16.57
CA PRO A 439 6.28 38.95 15.22
C PRO A 439 6.84 40.30 14.79
N GLN A 440 7.91 40.27 14.00
CA GLN A 440 8.54 41.48 13.50
C GLN A 440 7.72 42.12 12.39
N GLN A 441 7.80 43.46 12.29
CA GLN A 441 7.19 44.19 11.18
C GLN A 441 7.75 43.70 9.85
N GLY A 442 6.88 43.52 8.87
CA GLY A 442 7.24 43.02 7.54
C GLY A 442 7.32 41.50 7.42
N ALA A 443 7.23 40.74 8.54
CA ALA A 443 7.22 39.29 8.49
C ALA A 443 6.04 38.80 7.65
N PRO A 444 6.23 37.77 6.79
CA PRO A 444 5.17 37.22 5.97
C PRO A 444 4.15 36.45 6.85
N VAL A 445 2.90 36.57 6.48
CA VAL A 445 1.77 35.92 7.11
C VAL A 445 1.01 35.11 6.07
N ILE A 446 0.59 33.91 6.44
CA ILE A 446 -0.30 33.06 5.64
C ILE A 446 -1.56 32.76 6.45
N PHE A 447 -2.71 32.96 5.83
CA PHE A 447 -4.00 32.52 6.31
C PHE A 447 -4.33 31.14 5.71
N SER A 448 -4.87 30.24 6.51
CA SER A 448 -5.33 28.92 6.07
C SER A 448 -6.58 28.49 6.83
N ASN A 449 -7.33 27.58 6.25
CA ASN A 449 -8.42 26.87 6.89
C ASN A 449 -8.53 25.45 6.32
N THR A 450 -9.53 24.66 6.71
CA THR A 450 -9.72 23.30 6.21
C THR A 450 -9.96 23.20 4.69
N ASN A 451 -10.32 24.29 4.02
CA ASN A 451 -10.60 24.33 2.58
C ASN A 451 -9.44 24.93 1.77
N VAL A 452 -8.64 25.77 2.40
CA VAL A 452 -7.51 26.47 1.75
C VAL A 452 -6.27 26.29 2.60
N GLU A 453 -5.44 25.32 2.19
CA GLU A 453 -4.15 25.04 2.82
C GLU A 453 -3.00 25.46 1.90
N PRO A 454 -1.89 25.99 2.43
CA PRO A 454 -0.69 26.22 1.64
C PRO A 454 -0.14 24.89 1.15
N THR A 455 0.47 24.93 -0.02
CA THR A 455 1.11 23.73 -0.59
C THR A 455 2.50 23.52 0.01
N THR A 456 2.86 22.27 0.29
CA THR A 456 4.14 21.91 0.88
C THR A 456 5.13 21.42 -0.18
N TRP A 457 6.38 21.87 -0.06
CA TRP A 457 7.44 21.63 -1.02
C TRP A 457 8.75 21.30 -0.32
N ARG A 458 9.54 20.40 -0.90
CA ARG A 458 10.89 20.08 -0.42
C ARG A 458 11.91 20.76 -1.32
N VAL A 459 12.79 21.55 -0.71
CA VAL A 459 13.83 22.28 -1.40
C VAL A 459 14.86 21.31 -1.99
N LEU A 460 15.14 21.45 -3.28
CA LEU A 460 16.16 20.70 -4.01
C LEU A 460 17.48 21.46 -4.06
N ALA A 461 17.40 22.74 -4.37
CA ALA A 461 18.57 23.61 -4.56
C ALA A 461 18.24 25.04 -4.18
N VAL A 462 19.23 25.71 -3.63
CA VAL A 462 19.24 27.16 -3.37
C VAL A 462 20.50 27.70 -4.01
N LYS A 463 20.36 28.66 -4.94
CA LYS A 463 21.44 29.25 -5.68
C LYS A 463 21.41 30.78 -5.53
N GLU A 464 22.48 31.36 -5.05
CA GLU A 464 22.68 32.83 -5.05
C GLU A 464 22.83 33.34 -6.50
N THR A 465 22.06 34.38 -6.88
CA THR A 465 22.10 34.97 -8.21
C THR A 465 22.88 36.29 -8.23
N ASP A 466 22.48 37.27 -7.43
CA ASP A 466 23.05 38.61 -7.47
C ASP A 466 23.42 39.19 -6.09
N GLY A 467 23.76 38.34 -5.11
CA GLY A 467 24.16 38.77 -3.77
C GLY A 467 23.00 39.20 -2.85
N VAL A 468 21.81 39.45 -3.41
CA VAL A 468 20.59 39.82 -2.68
C VAL A 468 19.39 38.92 -3.02
N GLU A 469 19.47 38.19 -4.11
CA GLU A 469 18.43 37.26 -4.58
C GLU A 469 18.93 35.81 -4.62
N TYR A 470 18.06 34.90 -4.25
CA TYR A 470 18.33 33.49 -4.26
C TYR A 470 17.28 32.77 -5.10
N GLU A 471 17.72 31.99 -6.08
CA GLU A 471 16.87 31.09 -6.83
C GLU A 471 16.65 29.78 -6.02
N VAL A 472 15.41 29.53 -5.68
CA VAL A 472 14.98 28.33 -4.94
C VAL A 472 14.23 27.43 -5.89
N SER A 473 14.66 26.17 -5.96
CA SER A 473 13.96 25.10 -6.68
C SER A 473 13.49 24.07 -5.68
N ALA A 474 12.21 23.69 -5.72
CA ALA A 474 11.63 22.72 -4.80
C ALA A 474 10.66 21.78 -5.51
N VAL A 475 10.56 20.54 -5.01
CA VAL A 475 9.63 19.52 -5.49
C VAL A 475 8.44 19.41 -4.53
N SER A 476 7.27 19.11 -5.07
CA SER A 476 6.07 18.91 -4.24
C SER A 476 6.33 17.84 -3.16
N TYR A 477 5.88 18.09 -1.95
CA TYR A 477 6.07 17.23 -0.80
C TYR A 477 4.74 16.83 -0.19
N ASN A 478 4.55 15.54 0.02
CA ASN A 478 3.34 15.01 0.66
C ASN A 478 3.73 14.19 1.90
N PRO A 479 3.44 14.66 3.13
CA PRO A 479 3.78 13.96 4.37
C PRO A 479 3.10 12.59 4.51
N SER A 480 1.94 12.38 3.88
CA SER A 480 1.23 11.08 3.89
C SER A 480 2.00 9.96 3.18
N LYS A 481 3.04 10.29 2.38
CA LYS A 481 3.92 9.34 1.71
C LYS A 481 4.50 8.31 2.67
N PHE A 482 5.00 8.75 3.80
CA PHE A 482 5.73 7.89 4.74
C PHE A 482 4.80 6.85 5.38
N ALA A 483 3.63 7.30 5.86
CA ALA A 483 2.61 6.40 6.39
C ALA A 483 2.13 5.39 5.33
N HIS A 484 1.99 5.83 4.06
CA HIS A 484 1.60 4.95 2.96
C HIS A 484 2.64 3.86 2.70
N ILE A 485 3.93 4.20 2.66
CA ILE A 485 5.03 3.27 2.39
C ILE A 485 5.16 2.25 3.53
N GLU A 486 4.96 2.67 4.78
CA GLU A 486 5.18 1.87 6.00
C GLU A 486 3.91 1.24 6.56
N ARG A 487 2.79 1.27 5.81
CA ARG A 487 1.49 0.70 6.24
C ARG A 487 1.51 -0.81 6.53
N GLY A 488 2.66 -1.48 6.37
CA GLY A 488 2.77 -2.91 6.64
C GLY A 488 2.10 -3.80 5.59
N LYS A 489 2.10 -3.38 4.32
CA LYS A 489 1.61 -4.20 3.21
C LYS A 489 2.23 -5.60 3.27
N ARG A 490 1.38 -6.61 3.37
CA ARG A 490 1.83 -8.00 3.39
C ARG A 490 2.38 -8.39 2.01
N LEU A 491 3.63 -8.84 2.00
CA LEU A 491 4.25 -9.37 0.80
C LEU A 491 3.71 -10.78 0.52
N LYS A 492 3.33 -11.05 -0.73
CA LYS A 492 2.91 -12.39 -1.14
C LYS A 492 4.06 -13.37 -0.94
N ASP A 493 3.77 -14.53 -0.37
CA ASP A 493 4.77 -15.58 -0.26
C ASP A 493 5.24 -15.98 -1.67
N ARG A 494 6.56 -16.10 -1.85
CA ARG A 494 7.10 -16.62 -3.10
C ARG A 494 6.76 -18.11 -3.16
N PRO A 495 6.32 -18.61 -4.32
CA PRO A 495 6.12 -20.05 -4.48
C PRO A 495 7.46 -20.74 -4.23
N SER A 496 7.61 -21.37 -3.07
CA SER A 496 8.74 -22.26 -2.82
C SER A 496 8.39 -23.62 -3.42
N THR A 497 9.34 -24.22 -4.13
CA THR A 497 9.22 -25.58 -4.66
C THR A 497 9.26 -26.65 -3.57
N VAL A 498 8.69 -26.38 -2.41
CA VAL A 498 8.47 -27.40 -1.40
C VAL A 498 7.27 -28.23 -1.85
N LEU A 499 7.52 -29.20 -2.67
CA LEU A 499 6.55 -30.12 -3.28
C LEU A 499 5.59 -30.79 -2.28
N ASN A 500 5.89 -30.80 -1.00
CA ASN A 500 5.15 -31.49 0.04
C ASN A 500 4.37 -30.59 1.01
N GLN A 501 4.37 -29.27 0.84
CA GLN A 501 3.62 -28.41 1.74
C GLN A 501 2.16 -28.30 1.29
N LEU A 502 1.24 -28.78 2.12
CA LEU A 502 -0.20 -28.72 1.84
C LEU A 502 -0.66 -27.26 1.72
N ALA A 503 -1.63 -27.01 0.85
CA ALA A 503 -2.35 -25.75 0.82
C ALA A 503 -3.09 -25.52 2.15
N THR A 504 -3.28 -24.27 2.55
CA THR A 504 -4.06 -23.98 3.77
C THR A 504 -5.54 -24.31 3.56
N ARG A 505 -6.28 -24.36 4.64
CA ARG A 505 -7.75 -24.51 4.59
C ARG A 505 -8.38 -23.32 3.88
N PRO A 506 -9.39 -23.50 3.01
CA PRO A 506 -10.13 -22.39 2.39
C PRO A 506 -10.69 -21.40 3.41
N GLY A 507 -10.78 -20.13 3.06
CA GLY A 507 -11.32 -19.08 3.91
C GLY A 507 -12.81 -19.20 4.17
N ALA A 508 -13.46 -18.13 4.62
CA ALA A 508 -14.89 -18.11 4.92
C ALA A 508 -15.71 -18.51 3.67
N LEU A 509 -16.79 -19.27 3.90
CA LEU A 509 -17.69 -19.76 2.86
C LEU A 509 -18.95 -18.90 2.84
N THR A 510 -19.32 -18.41 1.67
CA THR A 510 -20.57 -17.69 1.42
C THR A 510 -21.43 -18.49 0.44
N LEU A 511 -22.71 -18.66 0.77
CA LEU A 511 -23.68 -19.38 -0.01
C LEU A 511 -24.85 -18.47 -0.33
N SER A 512 -25.24 -18.37 -1.59
CA SER A 512 -26.40 -17.61 -2.02
C SER A 512 -27.21 -18.37 -3.06
N GLU A 513 -28.51 -18.21 -3.06
CA GLU A 513 -29.42 -18.75 -4.05
C GLU A 513 -29.88 -17.64 -4.99
N ALA A 514 -30.01 -17.93 -6.28
CA ALA A 514 -30.55 -17.02 -7.26
C ALA A 514 -31.30 -17.77 -8.36
N LEU A 515 -32.31 -17.11 -8.93
CA LEU A 515 -32.98 -17.57 -10.15
C LEU A 515 -32.22 -17.08 -11.40
N TYR A 516 -32.24 -17.89 -12.46
CA TYR A 516 -31.64 -17.52 -13.73
C TYR A 516 -32.45 -18.06 -14.90
N LYS A 517 -32.37 -17.44 -16.07
CA LYS A 517 -33.02 -17.89 -17.29
C LYS A 517 -32.08 -18.77 -18.12
N PHE A 518 -32.56 -19.92 -18.51
CA PHE A 518 -31.88 -20.83 -19.41
C PHE A 518 -32.88 -21.35 -20.45
N GLN A 519 -32.67 -21.05 -21.74
CA GLN A 519 -33.55 -21.44 -22.83
C GLN A 519 -35.03 -21.13 -22.55
N ALA A 520 -35.36 -19.90 -22.23
CA ALA A 520 -36.68 -19.42 -21.83
C ALA A 520 -37.31 -20.05 -20.58
N GLN A 521 -36.64 -20.95 -19.88
CA GLN A 521 -37.05 -21.49 -18.60
C GLN A 521 -36.34 -20.82 -17.44
N VAL A 522 -37.07 -20.47 -16.41
CA VAL A 522 -36.45 -20.00 -15.13
C VAL A 522 -36.01 -21.20 -14.32
N ARG A 523 -34.79 -21.17 -13.89
CA ARG A 523 -34.15 -22.20 -13.05
C ARG A 523 -33.51 -21.56 -11.83
N ALA A 524 -33.32 -22.33 -10.77
CA ALA A 524 -32.60 -21.88 -9.58
C ALA A 524 -31.17 -22.41 -9.58
N LYS A 525 -30.22 -21.62 -9.05
CA LYS A 525 -28.83 -21.98 -8.83
C LYS A 525 -28.39 -21.60 -7.41
N ILE A 526 -27.41 -22.32 -6.88
CA ILE A 526 -26.67 -21.92 -5.69
C ILE A 526 -25.29 -21.49 -6.15
N THR A 527 -24.88 -20.28 -5.76
CA THR A 527 -23.52 -19.79 -5.90
C THR A 527 -22.81 -19.96 -4.58
N VAL A 528 -21.65 -20.61 -4.64
CA VAL A 528 -20.78 -20.90 -3.50
C VAL A 528 -19.50 -20.15 -3.72
N SER A 529 -19.08 -19.27 -2.82
CA SER A 529 -17.80 -18.57 -2.86
C SER A 529 -17.04 -18.72 -1.54
N TRP A 530 -15.72 -18.69 -1.61
CA TRP A 530 -14.86 -18.89 -0.44
C TRP A 530 -13.60 -18.04 -0.51
N GLY A 531 -13.03 -17.75 0.66
CA GLY A 531 -11.75 -17.06 0.75
C GLY A 531 -10.61 -17.94 0.22
N GLU A 532 -9.64 -17.31 -0.44
CA GLU A 532 -8.46 -17.97 -1.00
C GLU A 532 -7.68 -18.74 0.09
N ALA A 533 -7.19 -19.91 -0.27
CA ALA A 533 -6.28 -20.71 0.55
C ALA A 533 -4.84 -20.48 0.06
N GLU A 534 -3.95 -20.15 0.98
CA GLU A 534 -2.53 -20.00 0.64
C GLU A 534 -1.98 -21.30 0.01
N ARG A 535 -1.23 -21.18 -1.06
CA ARG A 535 -0.63 -22.30 -1.82
C ARG A 535 -1.64 -23.20 -2.52
N ALA A 536 -2.90 -22.82 -2.60
CA ALA A 536 -3.88 -23.57 -3.38
C ALA A 536 -3.67 -23.32 -4.88
N SER A 537 -3.61 -24.41 -5.65
CA SER A 537 -3.61 -24.36 -7.12
C SER A 537 -5.01 -24.56 -7.69
N ARG A 538 -5.86 -25.26 -6.96
CA ARG A 538 -7.26 -25.53 -7.28
C ARG A 538 -8.01 -25.99 -6.04
N TYR A 539 -9.33 -26.07 -6.15
CA TYR A 539 -10.22 -26.50 -5.07
C TYR A 539 -11.05 -27.70 -5.49
N LEU A 540 -11.39 -28.56 -4.53
CA LEU A 540 -12.36 -29.61 -4.69
C LEU A 540 -13.65 -29.20 -3.97
N VAL A 541 -14.70 -28.98 -4.75
CA VAL A 541 -16.05 -28.67 -4.25
C VAL A 541 -16.82 -29.96 -4.14
N LYS A 542 -17.27 -30.32 -2.94
CA LYS A 542 -18.21 -31.43 -2.72
C LYS A 542 -19.52 -30.89 -2.23
N TRP A 543 -20.62 -31.43 -2.74
CA TRP A 543 -21.95 -31.07 -2.26
C TRP A 543 -22.89 -32.29 -2.21
N ARG A 544 -23.91 -32.17 -1.38
CA ARG A 544 -25.00 -33.12 -1.30
C ARG A 544 -26.29 -32.40 -0.96
N LYS A 545 -27.43 -32.99 -1.37
CA LYS A 545 -28.77 -32.56 -0.95
C LYS A 545 -29.25 -33.51 0.16
N GLY A 546 -29.59 -32.97 1.34
CA GLY A 546 -30.00 -33.76 2.49
C GLY A 546 -28.94 -34.82 2.88
N GLN A 547 -29.34 -36.08 2.90
CA GLN A 547 -28.45 -37.20 3.21
C GLN A 547 -27.99 -37.98 1.96
N ASN A 548 -28.18 -37.44 0.77
CA ASN A 548 -27.74 -38.10 -0.47
C ASN A 548 -26.20 -38.26 -0.51
N ASN A 549 -25.72 -39.06 -1.45
CA ASN A 549 -24.30 -39.22 -1.70
C ASN A 549 -23.64 -37.92 -2.10
N TRP A 550 -22.38 -37.75 -1.74
CA TRP A 550 -21.56 -36.61 -2.11
C TRP A 550 -21.25 -36.60 -3.62
N THR A 551 -21.53 -35.51 -4.27
CA THR A 551 -21.05 -35.19 -5.61
C THR A 551 -19.84 -34.27 -5.50
N SER A 552 -18.89 -34.34 -6.43
CA SER A 552 -17.68 -33.51 -6.39
C SER A 552 -17.31 -32.94 -7.76
N ARG A 553 -16.69 -31.77 -7.75
CA ARG A 553 -16.11 -31.09 -8.91
C ARG A 553 -14.88 -30.30 -8.49
N ASP A 554 -13.90 -30.21 -9.38
CA ASP A 554 -12.77 -29.32 -9.22
C ASP A 554 -13.11 -27.91 -9.72
N SER A 555 -12.60 -26.88 -9.02
CA SER A 555 -12.65 -25.47 -9.42
C SER A 555 -11.24 -24.88 -9.35
N THR A 556 -10.90 -24.07 -10.34
CA THR A 556 -9.66 -23.27 -10.37
C THR A 556 -9.88 -21.84 -9.87
N THR A 557 -11.14 -21.46 -9.65
CA THR A 557 -11.58 -20.18 -9.08
C THR A 557 -12.05 -20.37 -7.64
N ASN A 558 -12.26 -19.28 -6.92
CA ASN A 558 -12.74 -19.29 -5.54
C ASN A 558 -14.27 -19.30 -5.45
N ASP A 559 -14.93 -19.75 -6.50
CA ASP A 559 -16.37 -19.84 -6.61
C ASP A 559 -16.80 -21.10 -7.37
N TYR A 560 -18.05 -21.50 -7.17
CA TYR A 560 -18.69 -22.58 -7.90
C TYR A 560 -20.19 -22.34 -8.00
N GLU A 561 -20.76 -22.57 -9.16
CA GLU A 561 -22.21 -22.50 -9.39
C GLU A 561 -22.83 -23.88 -9.56
N LEU A 562 -23.75 -24.22 -8.68
CA LEU A 562 -24.59 -25.41 -8.80
C LEU A 562 -25.90 -25.02 -9.45
N ASN A 563 -26.04 -25.36 -10.73
CA ASN A 563 -27.19 -25.00 -11.54
C ASN A 563 -28.33 -26.03 -11.45
N ASN A 564 -29.55 -25.59 -11.75
CA ASN A 564 -30.78 -26.40 -11.84
C ASN A 564 -31.07 -27.14 -10.52
N ILE A 565 -31.01 -26.43 -9.41
CA ILE A 565 -31.31 -26.96 -8.08
C ILE A 565 -32.82 -27.13 -7.85
N THR A 566 -33.16 -28.02 -6.95
CA THR A 566 -34.54 -28.22 -6.48
C THR A 566 -34.63 -27.89 -5.00
N PRO A 567 -35.81 -27.49 -4.47
CA PRO A 567 -35.97 -27.15 -3.06
C PRO A 567 -35.42 -28.21 -2.10
N GLY A 568 -34.76 -27.75 -1.04
CA GLY A 568 -34.20 -28.65 -0.02
C GLY A 568 -32.86 -28.12 0.56
N GLN A 569 -32.34 -28.79 1.56
CA GLN A 569 -31.10 -28.45 2.21
C GLN A 569 -29.90 -28.97 1.42
N TYR A 570 -28.96 -28.11 1.09
CA TYR A 570 -27.69 -28.44 0.45
C TYR A 570 -26.55 -28.19 1.40
N THR A 571 -25.61 -29.14 1.47
CA THR A 571 -24.38 -29.02 2.25
C THR A 571 -23.18 -29.01 1.29
N PHE A 572 -22.28 -28.06 1.44
CA PHE A 572 -21.08 -27.92 0.64
C PHE A 572 -19.83 -28.10 1.51
N ARG A 573 -18.81 -28.75 0.95
CA ARG A 573 -17.46 -28.88 1.52
C ARG A 573 -16.43 -28.45 0.50
N ILE A 574 -15.59 -27.52 0.89
CA ILE A 574 -14.54 -27.00 0.01
C ILE A 574 -13.18 -27.42 0.57
N TYR A 575 -12.39 -28.07 -0.27
CA TYR A 575 -11.04 -28.52 -0.01
C TYR A 575 -10.08 -27.80 -0.93
N SER A 576 -8.81 -27.67 -0.55
CA SER A 576 -7.75 -27.07 -1.35
C SER A 576 -6.73 -28.11 -1.79
N TYR A 577 -6.23 -27.99 -3.03
CA TYR A 577 -5.07 -28.74 -3.52
C TYR A 577 -3.85 -27.81 -3.61
N ASN A 578 -2.68 -28.33 -3.23
CA ASN A 578 -1.43 -27.63 -3.49
C ASN A 578 -0.99 -27.76 -4.97
N GLY A 579 0.12 -27.09 -5.36
CA GLY A 579 0.66 -27.16 -6.71
C GLY A 579 1.13 -28.57 -7.14
N ALA A 580 1.40 -29.46 -6.19
CA ALA A 580 1.74 -30.86 -6.43
C ALA A 580 0.50 -31.79 -6.53
N GLY A 581 -0.71 -31.27 -6.44
CA GLY A 581 -1.94 -32.02 -6.51
C GLY A 581 -2.32 -32.77 -5.22
N GLN A 582 -1.69 -32.44 -4.09
CA GLN A 582 -2.04 -33.04 -2.80
C GLN A 582 -3.24 -32.31 -2.18
N LEU A 583 -4.23 -33.06 -1.74
CA LEU A 583 -5.45 -32.58 -1.11
C LEU A 583 -5.22 -32.27 0.38
N ASN A 584 -5.57 -31.06 0.81
CA ASN A 584 -5.72 -30.77 2.24
C ASN A 584 -7.03 -31.39 2.74
N THR A 585 -6.98 -32.26 3.74
CA THR A 585 -8.14 -32.91 4.33
C THR A 585 -8.98 -31.97 5.21
N ASN A 586 -8.42 -30.82 5.62
CA ASN A 586 -9.15 -29.78 6.35
C ASN A 586 -10.00 -28.96 5.35
N PHE A 587 -11.30 -29.08 5.47
CA PHE A 587 -12.27 -28.41 4.60
C PHE A 587 -13.05 -27.30 5.29
N ARG A 588 -13.68 -26.42 4.49
CA ARG A 588 -14.77 -25.55 4.94
C ARG A 588 -16.10 -26.20 4.61
N GLU A 589 -17.03 -26.12 5.54
CA GLU A 589 -18.39 -26.62 5.36
C GLU A 589 -19.40 -25.47 5.54
N GLY A 590 -20.44 -25.48 4.75
CA GLY A 590 -21.59 -24.59 4.86
C GLY A 590 -22.84 -25.26 4.34
N THR A 591 -23.97 -24.84 4.88
CA THR A 591 -25.31 -25.34 4.48
C THR A 591 -26.21 -24.19 4.07
N ILE A 592 -27.05 -24.44 3.08
CA ILE A 592 -28.10 -23.54 2.63
C ILE A 592 -29.36 -24.33 2.39
N THR A 593 -30.49 -23.79 2.83
CA THR A 593 -31.81 -24.34 2.49
C THR A 593 -32.32 -23.60 1.27
N ALA A 594 -32.28 -24.27 0.13
CA ALA A 594 -32.72 -23.70 -1.14
C ALA A 594 -34.25 -23.79 -1.23
N ALA A 595 -34.87 -22.66 -1.51
CA ALA A 595 -36.29 -22.57 -1.82
C ALA A 595 -36.58 -22.98 -3.26
N GLY A 596 -35.61 -22.89 -4.14
CA GLY A 596 -35.74 -23.13 -5.57
C GLY A 596 -36.74 -22.14 -6.17
N LYS A 597 -37.62 -22.66 -7.01
CA LYS A 597 -38.77 -21.88 -7.55
C LYS A 597 -39.95 -21.75 -6.57
N SER A 598 -39.85 -22.33 -5.38
CA SER A 598 -40.91 -22.26 -4.39
C SER A 598 -40.84 -21.05 -3.46
N ALA A 599 -39.83 -20.23 -3.62
CA ALA A 599 -39.77 -18.94 -2.92
C ALA A 599 -40.92 -18.02 -3.43
N PRO A 600 -41.67 -17.41 -2.51
CA PRO A 600 -42.67 -16.42 -2.94
C PRO A 600 -41.97 -15.20 -3.57
N PRO A 601 -42.64 -14.53 -4.54
CA PRO A 601 -42.10 -13.31 -5.11
C PRO A 601 -42.07 -12.18 -4.07
N GLU A 602 -41.27 -11.15 -4.35
CA GLU A 602 -41.20 -9.97 -3.51
C GLU A 602 -42.55 -9.27 -3.39
N ASP A 603 -42.77 -8.61 -2.27
CA ASP A 603 -44.02 -7.87 -2.03
C ASP A 603 -44.09 -6.65 -2.95
N VAL A 604 -45.29 -6.42 -3.50
CA VAL A 604 -45.60 -5.22 -4.29
C VAL A 604 -45.43 -3.98 -3.43
N GLN A 605 -44.74 -2.98 -3.96
CA GLN A 605 -44.47 -1.73 -3.29
C GLN A 605 -45.14 -0.55 -4.00
N ASN A 606 -45.35 0.54 -3.25
CA ASN A 606 -45.81 1.84 -3.77
C ASN A 606 -47.12 1.76 -4.63
N LEU A 607 -48.09 0.96 -4.17
CA LEU A 607 -49.39 0.91 -4.82
C LEU A 607 -50.11 2.25 -4.66
N THR A 608 -50.36 2.90 -5.78
CA THR A 608 -51.09 4.16 -5.91
C THR A 608 -52.27 4.04 -6.84
N HIS A 609 -53.20 4.99 -6.76
CA HIS A 609 -54.30 5.11 -7.72
C HIS A 609 -54.41 6.54 -8.27
N THR A 610 -54.89 6.65 -9.49
CA THR A 610 -55.24 7.94 -10.08
C THR A 610 -56.66 7.83 -10.66
N ILE A 611 -57.42 8.88 -10.51
CA ILE A 611 -58.79 8.98 -11.09
C ILE A 611 -58.69 9.92 -12.28
N ASP A 612 -58.98 9.39 -13.48
CA ASP A 612 -58.84 10.11 -14.74
C ASP A 612 -60.21 10.24 -15.41
N ARG A 613 -60.51 11.43 -15.96
CA ARG A 613 -61.70 11.68 -16.76
C ARG A 613 -61.58 10.94 -18.09
N GLY A 614 -62.36 9.92 -18.30
CA GLY A 614 -62.41 9.15 -19.55
C GLY A 614 -61.75 7.79 -19.49
N LEU A 615 -60.72 7.55 -18.67
CA LEU A 615 -60.10 6.25 -18.51
C LEU A 615 -60.62 5.49 -17.28
N GLY A 616 -61.14 6.20 -16.29
CA GLY A 616 -61.58 5.62 -15.03
C GLY A 616 -60.51 5.68 -13.91
N VAL A 617 -60.48 4.66 -13.07
CA VAL A 617 -59.48 4.56 -12.00
C VAL A 617 -58.33 3.69 -12.50
N SER A 618 -57.12 4.23 -12.42
CA SER A 618 -55.90 3.50 -12.72
C SER A 618 -55.15 3.17 -11.44
N LEU A 619 -54.82 1.92 -11.24
CA LEU A 619 -53.92 1.45 -10.19
C LEU A 619 -52.53 1.28 -10.78
N ALA A 620 -51.49 1.74 -10.08
CA ALA A 620 -50.09 1.58 -10.48
C ALA A 620 -49.26 1.22 -9.28
N TRP A 621 -48.20 0.44 -9.46
CA TRP A 621 -47.29 -0.01 -8.43
C TRP A 621 -45.89 -0.20 -8.98
N ASP A 622 -44.89 -0.39 -8.15
CA ASP A 622 -43.52 -0.66 -8.59
C ASP A 622 -43.43 -2.08 -9.19
N PRO A 623 -42.68 -2.27 -10.28
CA PRO A 623 -42.47 -3.58 -10.85
C PRO A 623 -41.67 -4.47 -9.93
N VAL A 624 -42.13 -5.68 -9.65
CA VAL A 624 -41.39 -6.72 -8.92
C VAL A 624 -40.32 -7.33 -9.84
N ALA A 625 -39.10 -7.39 -9.40
CA ALA A 625 -37.94 -7.80 -10.20
C ALA A 625 -37.76 -9.32 -10.31
N ASP A 626 -38.65 -10.13 -9.76
CA ASP A 626 -38.56 -11.59 -9.81
C ASP A 626 -38.60 -12.15 -11.22
N LEU A 627 -37.59 -12.99 -11.54
CA LEU A 627 -37.45 -13.57 -12.87
C LEU A 627 -38.56 -14.52 -13.27
N ASP A 628 -39.24 -15.15 -12.30
CA ASP A 628 -40.34 -16.07 -12.51
C ASP A 628 -41.70 -15.48 -12.17
N LEU A 629 -41.79 -14.17 -12.05
CA LEU A 629 -43.08 -13.47 -11.95
C LEU A 629 -43.98 -13.86 -13.13
N ARG A 630 -45.20 -14.29 -12.82
CA ARG A 630 -46.21 -14.67 -13.82
C ARG A 630 -47.15 -13.51 -14.11
N HIS A 631 -47.75 -12.92 -13.06
CA HIS A 631 -48.67 -11.78 -13.15
C HIS A 631 -48.91 -11.19 -11.75
N TYR A 632 -49.50 -10.02 -11.72
CA TYR A 632 -50.08 -9.45 -10.52
C TYR A 632 -51.56 -9.81 -10.43
N GLU A 633 -52.03 -10.10 -9.22
CA GLU A 633 -53.45 -10.31 -8.95
C GLU A 633 -54.01 -9.15 -8.13
N VAL A 634 -55.03 -8.52 -8.65
CA VAL A 634 -55.71 -7.38 -8.03
C VAL A 634 -57.05 -7.84 -7.47
N ARG A 635 -57.27 -7.58 -6.20
CA ARG A 635 -58.49 -7.93 -5.47
C ARG A 635 -59.07 -6.72 -4.76
N LYS A 636 -60.40 -6.73 -4.54
CA LYS A 636 -61.14 -5.70 -3.82
C LYS A 636 -61.61 -6.24 -2.47
N GLY A 637 -61.25 -5.61 -1.36
CA GLY A 637 -61.65 -5.99 -0.04
C GLY A 637 -60.63 -5.50 1.03
N SER A 638 -60.93 -5.67 2.30
CA SER A 638 -60.10 -5.24 3.42
C SER A 638 -58.98 -6.23 3.82
N SER A 639 -59.08 -7.48 3.36
CA SER A 639 -58.06 -8.50 3.59
C SER A 639 -57.97 -9.43 2.38
N TRP A 640 -56.78 -9.98 2.14
CA TRP A 640 -56.55 -10.83 0.95
C TRP A 640 -57.46 -12.06 0.93
N ALA A 641 -57.68 -12.74 2.04
CA ALA A 641 -58.48 -13.95 2.15
C ALA A 641 -60.00 -13.69 1.92
N GLY A 642 -60.46 -12.52 2.33
CA GLY A 642 -61.87 -12.12 2.22
C GLY A 642 -62.22 -11.25 0.99
N SER A 643 -61.23 -11.02 0.10
CA SER A 643 -61.38 -10.12 -1.04
C SER A 643 -61.89 -10.85 -2.29
N THR A 644 -62.52 -10.10 -3.16
CA THR A 644 -62.98 -10.59 -4.46
C THR A 644 -61.94 -10.27 -5.53
N LEU A 645 -61.74 -11.20 -6.48
CA LEU A 645 -60.81 -10.99 -7.59
C LEU A 645 -61.40 -9.94 -8.55
N VAL A 646 -60.62 -8.91 -8.81
CA VAL A 646 -60.95 -7.86 -9.78
C VAL A 646 -60.35 -8.22 -11.16
N GLY A 647 -59.08 -8.62 -11.17
CA GLY A 647 -58.39 -8.98 -12.40
C GLY A 647 -56.95 -9.38 -12.18
N ARG A 648 -56.29 -9.70 -13.29
CA ARG A 648 -54.86 -10.01 -13.35
C ARG A 648 -54.19 -9.04 -14.31
N ALA A 649 -53.02 -8.56 -13.96
CA ALA A 649 -52.22 -7.67 -14.78
C ALA A 649 -50.84 -8.27 -15.03
N ASP A 650 -50.39 -8.28 -16.27
CA ASP A 650 -49.06 -8.71 -16.70
C ASP A 650 -48.06 -7.55 -16.60
N THR A 651 -48.57 -6.33 -16.40
CA THR A 651 -47.79 -5.11 -16.18
C THR A 651 -48.06 -4.56 -14.79
N ASN A 652 -47.27 -3.62 -14.34
CA ASN A 652 -47.37 -2.97 -13.04
C ASN A 652 -48.46 -1.89 -12.93
N GLN A 653 -49.54 -2.05 -13.72
CA GLN A 653 -50.69 -1.16 -13.73
C GLN A 653 -51.98 -1.89 -14.13
N MET A 654 -53.14 -1.39 -13.68
CA MET A 654 -54.43 -1.89 -14.06
C MET A 654 -55.46 -0.74 -14.11
N VAL A 655 -56.20 -0.69 -15.17
CA VAL A 655 -57.31 0.28 -15.31
C VAL A 655 -58.61 -0.38 -14.87
N LEU A 656 -59.35 0.28 -14.01
CA LEU A 656 -60.66 -0.13 -13.49
C LEU A 656 -61.73 0.75 -14.12
N GLY A 657 -62.91 0.19 -14.40
CA GLY A 657 -64.07 1.00 -14.77
C GLY A 657 -64.52 1.90 -13.60
N VAL A 658 -65.13 3.04 -13.92
CA VAL A 658 -65.56 4.02 -12.88
C VAL A 658 -66.69 3.47 -12.01
N LEU A 659 -67.57 2.67 -12.61
CA LEU A 659 -68.73 2.09 -11.91
C LEU A 659 -68.29 1.12 -10.83
N ASN A 660 -68.64 1.42 -9.55
CA ASN A 660 -68.28 0.62 -8.39
C ASN A 660 -66.78 0.55 -8.09
N ALA A 661 -66.01 1.59 -8.48
CA ALA A 661 -64.58 1.64 -8.20
C ALA A 661 -64.23 1.92 -6.73
N ASP A 662 -65.19 2.45 -5.94
CA ASP A 662 -64.93 2.73 -4.50
C ASP A 662 -64.59 1.50 -3.72
N GLY A 663 -63.59 1.63 -2.87
CA GLY A 663 -63.18 0.57 -1.94
C GLY A 663 -61.69 0.35 -1.91
N THR A 664 -61.27 -0.58 -1.04
CA THR A 664 -59.88 -0.92 -0.87
C THR A 664 -59.47 -1.99 -1.86
N TYR A 665 -58.38 -1.73 -2.58
CA TYR A 665 -57.75 -2.64 -3.51
C TYR A 665 -56.47 -3.19 -2.93
N LEU A 666 -56.29 -4.49 -3.17
CA LEU A 666 -55.12 -5.27 -2.70
C LEU A 666 -54.39 -5.85 -3.90
N VAL A 667 -53.11 -5.74 -3.96
CA VAL A 667 -52.29 -6.29 -5.03
C VAL A 667 -51.22 -7.20 -4.47
N LYS A 668 -51.11 -8.39 -5.05
CA LYS A 668 -50.01 -9.34 -4.82
C LYS A 668 -49.38 -9.76 -6.12
N ALA A 669 -48.08 -9.96 -6.10
CA ALA A 669 -47.33 -10.64 -7.16
C ALA A 669 -47.57 -12.15 -7.06
N ARG A 670 -47.64 -12.83 -8.22
CA ARG A 670 -47.76 -14.28 -8.31
C ARG A 670 -46.74 -14.85 -9.28
N ASP A 671 -45.98 -15.86 -8.84
CA ASP A 671 -44.95 -16.50 -9.66
C ASP A 671 -45.53 -17.62 -10.58
N THR A 672 -44.63 -18.22 -11.38
CA THR A 672 -44.99 -19.32 -12.29
C THR A 672 -45.28 -20.62 -11.56
N THR A 673 -44.92 -20.74 -10.29
CA THR A 673 -45.19 -21.91 -9.41
C THR A 673 -46.44 -21.72 -8.56
N ASN A 674 -47.14 -20.61 -8.74
CA ASN A 674 -48.38 -20.20 -8.07
C ASN A 674 -48.25 -19.71 -6.62
N ASN A 675 -47.07 -19.36 -6.17
CA ASN A 675 -46.90 -18.69 -4.89
C ASN A 675 -47.29 -17.21 -5.02
N TYR A 676 -47.88 -16.66 -3.98
CA TYR A 676 -48.14 -15.24 -3.86
C TYR A 676 -47.09 -14.58 -3.00
N SER A 677 -46.82 -13.31 -3.27
CA SER A 677 -46.03 -12.47 -2.37
C SER A 677 -46.60 -12.50 -0.92
N THR A 678 -45.72 -12.35 0.06
CA THR A 678 -46.08 -12.55 1.47
C THR A 678 -47.16 -11.55 1.91
N ASN A 679 -46.98 -10.28 1.61
CA ASN A 679 -47.88 -9.23 1.98
C ASN A 679 -48.60 -8.65 0.74
N ALA A 680 -49.81 -8.13 0.90
CA ALA A 680 -50.50 -7.40 -0.13
C ALA A 680 -50.28 -5.90 0.03
N ALA A 681 -49.91 -5.22 -1.05
CA ALA A 681 -50.00 -3.77 -1.10
C ALA A 681 -51.47 -3.35 -1.14
N SER A 682 -51.82 -2.24 -0.51
CA SER A 682 -53.19 -1.76 -0.44
C SER A 682 -53.30 -0.28 -0.76
N THR A 683 -54.39 0.11 -1.42
CA THR A 683 -54.82 1.50 -1.63
C THR A 683 -56.31 1.58 -1.56
N THR A 684 -56.85 2.65 -1.00
CA THR A 684 -58.30 2.88 -0.95
C THR A 684 -58.70 3.96 -1.94
N VAL A 685 -59.59 3.58 -2.82
CA VAL A 685 -60.17 4.43 -3.87
C VAL A 685 -61.50 4.95 -3.36
N ASP A 686 -61.67 6.23 -3.42
CA ASP A 686 -62.93 6.95 -3.08
C ASP A 686 -63.28 7.85 -4.27
N VAL A 687 -64.27 7.39 -5.07
CA VAL A 687 -64.73 8.10 -6.23
C VAL A 687 -66.02 8.85 -5.86
N THR A 688 -65.86 10.10 -5.57
CA THR A 688 -66.99 11.01 -5.36
C THR A 688 -67.50 11.54 -6.70
N GLU A 689 -68.72 11.20 -7.09
CA GLU A 689 -69.32 11.78 -8.27
C GLU A 689 -69.62 13.27 -8.11
N SER A 690 -69.32 14.07 -9.12
CA SER A 690 -69.75 15.45 -9.14
C SER A 690 -71.27 15.54 -9.28
N THR A 691 -71.90 16.30 -8.42
CA THR A 691 -73.32 16.55 -8.50
C THR A 691 -73.62 17.85 -9.25
N LEU A 692 -74.69 17.84 -10.08
CA LEU A 692 -75.16 19.06 -10.72
C LEU A 692 -75.82 19.95 -9.68
N ALA A 693 -75.39 21.20 -9.59
CA ALA A 693 -76.01 22.22 -8.77
C ALA A 693 -76.39 23.44 -9.61
N ASN A 694 -77.34 24.23 -9.12
CA ASN A 694 -77.75 25.46 -9.76
C ASN A 694 -78.22 25.33 -11.20
N LEU A 695 -78.97 24.24 -11.53
CA LEU A 695 -79.56 24.08 -12.86
C LEU A 695 -80.56 25.23 -13.09
N SER A 696 -80.31 26.03 -14.10
CA SER A 696 -81.21 27.13 -14.53
C SER A 696 -81.53 26.98 -16.00
N ALA A 697 -82.76 27.28 -16.33
CA ALA A 697 -83.24 27.27 -17.71
C ALA A 697 -83.77 28.68 -18.06
N THR A 698 -83.17 29.28 -19.07
CA THR A 698 -83.61 30.59 -19.60
C THR A 698 -84.14 30.41 -21.01
N ILE A 699 -85.27 31.00 -21.29
CA ILE A 699 -85.92 30.96 -22.69
C ILE A 699 -85.39 32.21 -23.41
N SER A 700 -84.69 32.03 -24.51
CA SER A 700 -84.25 33.10 -25.41
C SER A 700 -84.74 32.81 -26.84
N GLY A 701 -85.84 33.45 -27.27
CA GLY A 701 -86.47 33.21 -28.57
C GLY A 701 -87.01 31.78 -28.69
N ASN A 702 -86.54 31.03 -29.66
CA ASN A 702 -86.92 29.61 -29.89
C ASN A 702 -85.99 28.59 -29.20
N PHE A 703 -85.06 29.08 -28.32
CA PHE A 703 -84.10 28.21 -27.69
C PHE A 703 -84.31 28.26 -26.16
N VAL A 704 -83.91 27.16 -25.50
CA VAL A 704 -83.79 27.05 -24.04
C VAL A 704 -82.36 26.89 -23.69
N ASP A 705 -81.76 27.90 -23.08
CA ASP A 705 -80.38 27.85 -22.58
C ASP A 705 -80.39 27.23 -21.19
N LEU A 706 -79.67 26.11 -21.02
CA LEU A 706 -79.49 25.43 -19.77
C LEU A 706 -78.09 25.75 -19.25
N THR A 707 -78.07 26.26 -18.05
CA THR A 707 -76.81 26.48 -17.35
C THR A 707 -76.78 25.75 -15.99
N TRP A 708 -75.69 25.15 -15.65
CA TRP A 708 -75.50 24.49 -14.36
C TRP A 708 -74.06 24.66 -13.86
N THR A 709 -73.87 24.45 -12.59
CA THR A 709 -72.57 24.36 -11.98
C THR A 709 -72.33 22.94 -11.49
N GLU A 710 -71.14 22.45 -11.63
CA GLU A 710 -70.73 21.19 -11.01
C GLU A 710 -70.17 21.48 -9.62
N SER A 711 -70.66 20.81 -8.58
CA SER A 711 -70.09 20.85 -7.25
C SER A 711 -69.01 19.73 -7.11
N GLY A 712 -67.84 20.08 -6.63
CA GLY A 712 -66.65 19.29 -6.53
C GLY A 712 -66.83 17.81 -6.20
N GLY A 713 -66.52 16.99 -7.16
CA GLY A 713 -66.25 15.55 -7.04
C GLY A 713 -64.88 15.21 -7.63
N SER A 714 -64.36 14.05 -7.32
CA SER A 714 -63.11 13.54 -7.87
C SER A 714 -63.26 13.06 -9.31
N TYR A 715 -64.50 12.91 -9.80
CA TYR A 715 -64.87 12.45 -11.12
C TYR A 715 -66.01 13.28 -11.73
N ALA A 716 -65.86 13.74 -12.97
CA ALA A 716 -66.95 14.36 -13.75
C ALA A 716 -67.36 13.43 -14.90
N PRO A 717 -68.65 13.19 -15.13
CA PRO A 717 -69.08 12.31 -16.21
C PRO A 717 -68.74 12.89 -17.59
N GLU A 718 -68.49 12.03 -18.56
CA GLU A 718 -68.13 12.39 -19.96
C GLU A 718 -69.27 13.10 -20.69
N PHE A 719 -70.51 12.84 -20.29
CA PHE A 719 -71.72 13.47 -20.87
C PHE A 719 -72.90 13.44 -19.92
N TYR A 720 -73.77 14.40 -20.08
CA TYR A 720 -75.03 14.51 -19.36
C TYR A 720 -76.18 14.19 -20.28
N ARG A 721 -77.11 13.37 -19.82
CA ARG A 721 -78.33 13.09 -20.58
C ARG A 721 -79.43 14.03 -20.16
N ILE A 722 -79.86 14.92 -21.04
CA ILE A 722 -81.01 15.83 -20.86
C ILE A 722 -82.30 15.16 -21.35
N LYS A 723 -83.28 14.99 -20.43
CA LYS A 723 -84.61 14.49 -20.81
C LYS A 723 -85.57 15.64 -20.90
N PHE A 724 -86.25 15.78 -22.07
CA PHE A 724 -87.26 16.77 -22.25
C PHE A 724 -88.64 16.13 -22.07
N GLY A 725 -89.55 16.79 -21.35
CA GLY A 725 -90.97 16.40 -21.24
C GLY A 725 -91.81 17.53 -21.75
N PHE A 726 -92.57 17.25 -22.87
CA PHE A 726 -93.59 18.15 -23.34
C PHE A 726 -94.86 17.90 -22.55
N ARG A 727 -95.38 18.94 -21.85
CA ARG A 727 -96.70 18.94 -21.34
C ARG A 727 -97.55 19.80 -22.29
N CYS A 728 -98.42 19.20 -23.14
CA CYS A 728 -99.48 19.95 -23.81
C CYS A 728 -100.53 20.26 -22.77
N GLN A 729 -100.76 21.55 -22.47
CA GLN A 729 -101.98 21.99 -21.83
C GLN A 729 -102.94 22.30 -22.98
N PHE A 730 -104.07 21.57 -22.99
CA PHE A 730 -105.28 21.94 -23.75
C PHE A 730 -106.10 22.90 -22.88
#